data_9ad9f7dbd0f0099f350abfd12ebf2bb9
#
_entry.id   9ad9f7dbd0f0099f350abfd12ebf2bb9
#
_cell.length_a   1.000
_cell.length_b   1.000
_cell.length_c   1.000
_cell.angle_alpha   90.00
_cell.angle_beta   90.00
_cell.angle_gamma   90.00
#
_symmetry.space_group_name_H-M   'P 1'
#
loop_
_entity.id
_entity.type
_entity.pdbx_description
1 polymer ?
#
loop_
_entity_poly.entity_id
_entity_poly.type
_entity_poly.pdbx_seq_one_letter_code
_entity_poly.pdbx_strand_id
1 'polypeptide(L)'
;MTRSPEADALSRVSAHAVPPRGTAVRHAEFRGPLFAEWGSEMREEALGATVGSATAETLRERVRIPSIDRRDVWADADPITIERITAAAEADRGRPWADALGSLFARYVRDGDRATYERAVSDRQERLTRAVAVAAVTDQQTWIDEAADGAVVLCEQSTWSLPAHDDAHARRGFVLPDVISPYLDLVAGEIAAQLAVADRILGPRWDESWPGLRERIRHEAETRVFTPFETRDDLWWLGYWREVNNWNPWILGNVLLAAVLLLDDAERVARILARALDSLDRYVAELPGDGAIDEGVAYWWNGAGRMLEMLDTVAAITDGGLDATRIPVVGETLRFPMRMHLGGDWYVNVADGWARSRGHEPWQFPFRWGSLTGDGRVTEWARAARRPGQPVADVAGGLPRLVRALVDTAWRDAVAAAAPLPAAVWLPSVQVLVRRSAAGSVAGLALAAKGGTNDENHNHKDLGSFLVAAGGRQLLVDVGKPTYTAQTFSAERYRIRAMQSGWHSAPAPYGLEQGEGPAFTAQVITAPQGEPGPVSPAGEAALLELELGGAYPLVAGDSWRRTFRFDGSGSAGGTERIEVADRWRLSEDGAHRVHLIAAGEVTPSGDVVEVAADGHRIRITADDGNAPVVPSLEVWELDDPELIAVWGPRLTRLVYDVGGRVGSFTTVIEELS
;
A
#
# COMPACT_ATOMS: atom_id res chain seq x y z
N MET A 1 -33.51 23.34 8.97
CA MET A 1 -32.25 22.99 8.30
C MET A 1 -31.83 21.66 8.89
N THR A 2 -32.23 20.59 8.26
CA THR A 2 -31.86 19.20 8.63
C THR A 2 -30.42 18.98 8.25
N ARG A 3 -29.59 18.55 9.21
CA ARG A 3 -28.18 18.12 8.94
C ARG A 3 -28.21 17.04 7.88
N SER A 4 -27.31 17.12 6.89
CA SER A 4 -27.18 16.08 5.88
C SER A 4 -26.71 14.77 6.54
N PRO A 5 -27.16 13.61 6.09
CA PRO A 5 -26.70 12.32 6.62
C PRO A 5 -25.18 12.10 6.51
N GLU A 6 -24.49 12.87 5.65
CA GLU A 6 -23.06 12.78 5.38
C GLU A 6 -22.16 13.34 6.51
N ALA A 7 -22.66 14.33 7.27
CA ALA A 7 -21.91 14.84 8.44
C ALA A 7 -21.86 13.83 9.61
N ASP A 8 -22.81 12.88 9.66
CA ASP A 8 -22.83 11.81 10.67
C ASP A 8 -21.97 10.60 10.26
N ALA A 9 -21.68 10.40 8.96
CA ALA A 9 -20.90 9.27 8.48
C ALA A 9 -19.40 9.41 8.78
N LEU A 10 -18.84 10.62 8.71
CA LEU A 10 -17.48 10.92 9.16
C LEU A 10 -17.31 10.80 10.69
N SER A 11 -18.39 10.74 11.46
CA SER A 11 -18.40 10.61 12.93
C SER A 11 -18.36 9.17 13.43
N ARG A 12 -18.51 8.17 12.57
CA ARG A 12 -18.55 6.74 12.96
C ARG A 12 -17.21 6.02 12.87
N VAL A 13 -16.13 6.71 12.46
CA VAL A 13 -14.78 6.20 12.67
C VAL A 13 -14.45 6.42 14.16
N SER A 14 -14.66 5.38 14.95
CA SER A 14 -14.32 5.24 16.39
C SER A 14 -14.73 6.41 17.29
N ALA A 15 -15.56 6.15 18.29
CA ALA A 15 -16.16 7.10 19.24
C ALA A 15 -15.18 7.75 20.24
N HIS A 16 -13.96 8.05 19.83
CA HIS A 16 -13.04 8.87 20.59
C HIS A 16 -13.22 10.33 20.17
N ALA A 17 -13.76 11.14 21.08
CA ALA A 17 -13.94 12.57 20.83
C ALA A 17 -12.60 13.20 20.43
N VAL A 18 -12.55 13.78 19.22
CA VAL A 18 -11.37 14.53 18.75
C VAL A 18 -11.04 15.60 19.78
N PRO A 19 -9.84 15.59 20.38
CA PRO A 19 -9.48 16.61 21.36
C PRO A 19 -9.55 18.02 20.74
N PRO A 20 -9.93 19.05 21.49
CA PRO A 20 -9.88 20.44 21.01
C PRO A 20 -8.46 20.80 20.56
N ARG A 21 -8.32 21.60 19.49
CA ARG A 21 -7.02 22.12 19.05
C ARG A 21 -6.29 22.79 20.21
N GLY A 22 -5.01 22.46 20.38
CA GLY A 22 -4.17 23.02 21.44
C GLY A 22 -4.36 22.38 22.82
N THR A 23 -5.12 21.29 22.94
CA THR A 23 -5.14 20.49 24.16
C THR A 23 -3.86 19.66 24.20
N ALA A 24 -2.96 19.94 25.16
CA ALA A 24 -1.84 19.05 25.44
C ALA A 24 -2.41 17.70 25.93
N VAL A 25 -2.34 16.69 25.08
CA VAL A 25 -2.69 15.33 25.49
C VAL A 25 -1.51 14.81 26.29
N ARG A 26 -1.68 14.67 27.63
CA ARG A 26 -0.64 14.01 28.44
C ARG A 26 -0.60 12.54 28.03
N HIS A 27 0.46 12.18 27.30
CA HIS A 27 0.70 10.79 26.96
C HIS A 27 1.37 10.09 28.12
N ALA A 28 0.87 8.87 28.46
CA ALA A 28 1.71 7.93 29.16
C ALA A 28 2.90 7.60 28.23
N GLU A 29 4.08 7.46 28.82
CA GLU A 29 5.27 7.04 28.06
C GLU A 29 4.96 5.74 27.32
N PHE A 30 5.02 5.79 25.98
CA PHE A 30 4.78 4.61 25.15
C PHE A 30 6.08 3.79 25.05
N ARG A 31 5.94 2.46 25.07
CA ARG A 31 7.05 1.51 25.02
C ARG A 31 6.71 0.38 24.08
N GLY A 32 6.83 0.63 22.78
CA GLY A 32 6.65 -0.34 21.72
C GLY A 32 7.94 -1.06 21.34
N PRO A 33 7.95 -1.70 20.15
CA PRO A 33 9.11 -2.48 19.68
C PRO A 33 10.39 -1.68 19.48
N LEU A 34 10.30 -0.40 19.05
CA LEU A 34 11.47 0.48 18.90
C LEU A 34 12.04 0.83 20.29
N PHE A 35 11.18 1.15 21.24
CA PHE A 35 11.63 1.41 22.61
C PHE A 35 12.20 0.15 23.27
N ALA A 36 11.66 -1.02 22.99
CA ALA A 36 12.18 -2.28 23.50
C ALA A 36 13.62 -2.54 23.03
N GLU A 37 13.96 -2.13 21.80
CA GLU A 37 15.31 -2.29 21.23
C GLU A 37 16.27 -1.18 21.68
N TRP A 38 15.83 0.10 21.64
CA TRP A 38 16.72 1.25 21.82
C TRP A 38 16.64 1.92 23.20
N GLY A 39 15.58 1.64 23.97
CA GLY A 39 15.41 2.19 25.30
C GLY A 39 15.41 3.72 25.33
N SER A 40 16.19 4.30 26.24
CA SER A 40 16.32 5.75 26.39
C SER A 40 17.08 6.45 25.25
N GLU A 41 17.80 5.71 24.40
CA GLU A 41 18.58 6.28 23.30
C GLU A 41 17.69 6.98 22.25
N MET A 42 16.41 6.61 22.16
CA MET A 42 15.44 7.28 21.30
C MET A 42 14.76 8.50 21.95
N ARG A 43 15.14 8.88 23.16
CA ARG A 43 14.56 10.02 23.90
C ARG A 43 15.28 11.33 23.59
N GLU A 44 14.59 12.44 23.79
CA GLU A 44 15.08 13.78 23.45
C GLU A 44 16.46 14.09 24.05
N GLU A 45 16.71 13.71 25.30
CA GLU A 45 17.99 13.98 25.99
C GLU A 45 19.16 13.25 25.29
N ALA A 46 19.01 11.96 24.98
CA ALA A 46 20.05 11.18 24.32
C ALA A 46 20.25 11.63 22.88
N LEU A 47 19.17 11.92 22.16
CA LEU A 47 19.22 12.45 20.79
C LEU A 47 19.80 13.87 20.75
N GLY A 48 19.56 14.70 21.75
CA GLY A 48 20.23 16.00 21.91
C GLY A 48 21.75 15.85 22.03
N ALA A 49 22.20 14.84 22.78
CA ALA A 49 23.64 14.56 22.95
C ALA A 49 24.30 13.97 21.70
N THR A 50 23.57 13.29 20.82
CA THR A 50 24.10 12.63 19.62
C THR A 50 23.81 13.43 18.34
N VAL A 51 22.55 13.60 17.97
CA VAL A 51 22.12 14.33 16.77
C VAL A 51 22.22 15.84 17.01
N GLY A 52 21.75 16.35 18.15
CA GLY A 52 21.77 17.78 18.48
C GLY A 52 23.18 18.38 18.59
N SER A 53 24.17 17.56 18.95
CA SER A 53 25.58 17.99 19.02
C SER A 53 26.27 18.04 17.65
N ALA A 54 25.69 17.46 16.60
CA ALA A 54 26.23 17.51 15.24
C ALA A 54 25.97 18.88 14.60
N THR A 55 26.75 19.24 13.56
CA THR A 55 26.39 20.39 12.74
C THR A 55 25.24 20.02 11.78
N ALA A 56 24.41 20.99 11.41
CA ALA A 56 23.35 20.76 10.43
C ALA A 56 23.89 20.21 9.11
N GLU A 57 25.06 20.70 8.66
CA GLU A 57 25.68 20.18 7.42
C GLU A 57 26.11 18.72 7.56
N THR A 58 26.66 18.31 8.71
CA THR A 58 26.98 16.91 8.98
C THR A 58 25.72 16.02 8.87
N LEU A 59 24.59 16.46 9.41
CA LEU A 59 23.33 15.71 9.29
C LEU A 59 22.84 15.63 7.84
N ARG A 60 22.95 16.72 7.07
CA ARG A 60 22.62 16.76 5.64
C ARG A 60 23.48 15.81 4.80
N GLU A 61 24.77 15.75 5.08
CA GLU A 61 25.70 14.83 4.40
C GLU A 61 25.33 13.36 4.68
N ARG A 62 24.94 13.03 5.92
CA ARG A 62 24.59 11.66 6.33
C ARG A 62 23.39 11.10 5.56
N VAL A 63 22.41 11.92 5.18
CA VAL A 63 21.24 11.46 4.39
C VAL A 63 21.50 11.23 2.92
N ARG A 64 22.74 11.54 2.44
CA ARG A 64 23.27 11.21 1.13
C ARG A 64 22.46 11.75 -0.06
N ILE A 65 21.91 12.95 0.07
CA ILE A 65 21.33 13.69 -1.04
C ILE A 65 22.43 14.61 -1.60
N PRO A 66 22.97 14.35 -2.81
CA PRO A 66 24.09 15.12 -3.35
C PRO A 66 23.64 16.50 -3.83
N SER A 67 24.46 17.53 -3.58
CA SER A 67 24.31 18.83 -4.23
C SER A 67 24.58 18.71 -5.74
N ILE A 68 24.06 19.67 -6.53
CA ILE A 68 24.32 19.77 -7.97
C ILE A 68 25.84 19.86 -8.27
N ASP A 69 26.64 20.40 -7.36
CA ASP A 69 28.10 20.50 -7.50
C ASP A 69 28.83 19.15 -7.46
N ARG A 70 28.17 18.08 -6.98
CA ARG A 70 28.69 16.71 -7.07
C ARG A 70 28.52 16.16 -8.49
N ARG A 71 29.23 16.79 -9.42
CA ARG A 71 29.16 16.44 -10.86
C ARG A 71 29.52 15.01 -11.15
N ASP A 72 30.42 14.43 -10.35
CA ASP A 72 30.81 13.02 -10.39
C ASP A 72 29.60 12.08 -10.18
N VAL A 73 28.77 12.37 -9.19
CA VAL A 73 27.57 11.57 -8.86
C VAL A 73 26.50 11.70 -9.95
N TRP A 74 26.23 12.94 -10.39
CA TRP A 74 25.18 13.19 -11.38
C TRP A 74 25.55 12.72 -12.80
N ALA A 75 26.85 12.72 -13.15
CA ALA A 75 27.33 12.18 -14.42
C ALA A 75 27.20 10.65 -14.48
N ASP A 76 27.13 9.99 -13.32
CA ASP A 76 27.01 8.54 -13.19
C ASP A 76 25.54 8.07 -13.03
N ALA A 77 24.56 8.98 -13.07
CA ALA A 77 23.14 8.65 -12.97
C ALA A 77 22.67 7.72 -14.11
N ASP A 78 21.68 6.84 -13.84
CA ASP A 78 21.17 5.88 -14.84
C ASP A 78 20.70 6.58 -16.11
N PRO A 79 21.37 6.36 -17.27
CA PRO A 79 21.09 7.11 -18.49
C PRO A 79 19.69 6.85 -19.04
N ILE A 80 19.14 5.64 -18.87
CA ILE A 80 17.79 5.28 -19.37
C ILE A 80 16.73 6.03 -18.57
N THR A 81 16.87 6.09 -17.25
CA THR A 81 15.97 6.86 -16.38
C THR A 81 16.03 8.35 -16.74
N ILE A 82 17.23 8.91 -16.90
CA ILE A 82 17.42 10.32 -17.22
C ILE A 82 16.89 10.67 -18.60
N GLU A 83 17.10 9.83 -19.62
CA GLU A 83 16.55 10.04 -20.96
C GLU A 83 15.02 10.11 -20.93
N ARG A 84 14.37 9.16 -20.23
CA ARG A 84 12.91 9.15 -20.08
C ARG A 84 12.39 10.39 -19.35
N ILE A 85 13.04 10.77 -18.25
CA ILE A 85 12.66 11.96 -17.48
C ILE A 85 12.86 13.23 -18.33
N THR A 86 13.98 13.33 -19.05
CA THR A 86 14.27 14.49 -19.90
C THR A 86 13.24 14.63 -21.01
N ALA A 87 12.86 13.53 -21.68
CA ALA A 87 11.82 13.57 -22.71
C ALA A 87 10.47 14.06 -22.16
N ALA A 88 10.08 13.63 -20.95
CA ALA A 88 8.87 14.08 -20.30
C ALA A 88 8.97 15.56 -19.85
N ALA A 89 10.12 15.99 -19.31
CA ALA A 89 10.36 17.37 -18.93
C ALA A 89 10.33 18.32 -20.14
N GLU A 90 10.91 17.93 -21.28
CA GLU A 90 10.81 18.71 -22.52
C GLU A 90 9.37 18.84 -23.02
N ALA A 91 8.54 17.81 -22.81
CA ALA A 91 7.11 17.89 -23.14
C ALA A 91 6.33 18.85 -22.23
N ASP A 92 6.81 19.11 -21.02
CA ASP A 92 6.21 20.07 -20.08
C ASP A 92 6.59 21.53 -20.40
N ARG A 93 7.71 21.76 -21.09
CA ARG A 93 8.23 23.12 -21.36
C ARG A 93 7.24 23.97 -22.12
N GLY A 94 7.08 25.21 -21.64
CA GLY A 94 6.16 26.19 -22.22
C GLY A 94 4.68 25.90 -21.99
N ARG A 95 4.33 24.81 -21.30
CA ARG A 95 2.96 24.57 -20.84
C ARG A 95 2.72 25.31 -19.52
N PRO A 96 1.50 25.80 -19.27
CA PRO A 96 1.14 26.31 -17.95
C PRO A 96 1.32 25.23 -16.88
N TRP A 97 1.68 25.64 -15.67
CA TRP A 97 1.59 24.77 -14.51
C TRP A 97 0.12 24.47 -14.19
N ALA A 98 -0.18 23.27 -13.73
CA ALA A 98 -1.55 22.88 -13.41
C ALA A 98 -2.15 23.80 -12.33
N ASP A 99 -3.41 24.21 -12.49
CA ASP A 99 -4.10 25.12 -11.57
C ASP A 99 -4.78 24.36 -10.44
N ALA A 100 -4.26 24.46 -9.21
CA ALA A 100 -4.91 23.97 -7.99
C ALA A 100 -5.92 25.01 -7.47
N LEU A 101 -7.03 25.20 -8.20
CA LEU A 101 -8.01 26.26 -7.93
C LEU A 101 -8.86 25.96 -6.69
N GLY A 102 -9.25 27.02 -5.96
CA GLY A 102 -10.17 26.89 -4.83
C GLY A 102 -11.54 26.30 -5.21
N SER A 103 -12.00 26.50 -6.46
CA SER A 103 -13.21 25.86 -6.97
C SER A 103 -13.07 24.34 -7.11
N LEU A 104 -11.87 23.83 -7.46
CA LEU A 104 -11.58 22.40 -7.54
C LEU A 104 -11.44 21.80 -6.13
N PHE A 105 -10.78 22.50 -5.20
CA PHE A 105 -10.71 22.10 -3.79
C PHE A 105 -12.11 21.94 -3.18
N ALA A 106 -13.00 22.90 -3.43
CA ALA A 106 -14.37 22.91 -2.91
C ALA A 106 -15.26 21.78 -3.45
N ARG A 107 -14.90 21.11 -4.54
CA ARG A 107 -15.66 20.02 -5.15
C ARG A 107 -15.81 18.84 -4.21
N TYR A 108 -14.77 18.51 -3.43
CA TYR A 108 -14.87 17.41 -2.47
C TYR A 108 -16.06 17.56 -1.52
N VAL A 109 -16.26 18.78 -0.99
CA VAL A 109 -17.38 19.08 -0.09
C VAL A 109 -18.72 19.20 -0.84
N ARG A 110 -18.71 19.64 -2.11
CA ARG A 110 -19.93 19.95 -2.87
C ARG A 110 -20.51 18.76 -3.62
N ASP A 111 -19.66 17.96 -4.24
CA ASP A 111 -20.06 16.86 -5.11
C ASP A 111 -19.24 15.55 -4.92
N GLY A 112 -18.33 15.52 -3.94
CA GLY A 112 -17.52 14.35 -3.60
C GLY A 112 -16.34 14.09 -4.53
N ASP A 113 -16.09 14.94 -5.52
CA ASP A 113 -14.93 14.81 -6.41
C ASP A 113 -13.65 15.26 -5.69
N ARG A 114 -12.77 14.31 -5.41
CA ARG A 114 -11.43 14.55 -4.90
C ARG A 114 -10.35 14.47 -6.00
N ALA A 115 -10.56 13.61 -6.98
CA ALA A 115 -9.57 13.24 -7.97
C ALA A 115 -9.08 14.40 -8.83
N THR A 116 -9.96 15.36 -9.17
CA THR A 116 -9.61 16.50 -10.03
C THR A 116 -8.59 17.43 -9.38
N TYR A 117 -8.75 17.75 -8.09
CA TYR A 117 -7.80 18.60 -7.36
C TYR A 117 -6.50 17.83 -7.06
N GLU A 118 -6.60 16.58 -6.62
CA GLU A 118 -5.46 15.72 -6.33
C GLU A 118 -4.54 15.56 -7.54
N ARG A 119 -5.12 15.38 -8.73
CA ARG A 119 -4.35 15.32 -9.98
C ARG A 119 -3.59 16.62 -10.26
N ALA A 120 -4.22 17.78 -10.08
CA ALA A 120 -3.54 19.05 -10.30
C ALA A 120 -2.33 19.23 -9.35
N VAL A 121 -2.45 18.78 -8.11
CA VAL A 121 -1.34 18.78 -7.13
C VAL A 121 -0.25 17.80 -7.53
N SER A 122 -0.63 16.58 -7.89
CA SER A 122 0.30 15.53 -8.35
C SER A 122 1.07 15.96 -9.60
N ASP A 123 0.39 16.54 -10.59
CA ASP A 123 1.01 17.05 -11.83
C ASP A 123 2.09 18.11 -11.53
N ARG A 124 1.86 19.00 -10.54
CA ARG A 124 2.86 19.98 -10.08
C ARG A 124 4.08 19.30 -9.46
N GLN A 125 3.86 18.34 -8.56
CA GLN A 125 4.93 17.61 -7.88
C GLN A 125 5.78 16.81 -8.87
N GLU A 126 5.16 16.09 -9.80
CA GLU A 126 5.88 15.32 -10.80
C GLU A 126 6.67 16.20 -11.77
N ARG A 127 6.10 17.33 -12.21
CA ARG A 127 6.79 18.28 -13.07
C ARG A 127 8.00 18.90 -12.37
N LEU A 128 7.86 19.30 -11.11
CA LEU A 128 9.00 19.75 -10.30
C LEU A 128 10.06 18.65 -10.16
N THR A 129 9.65 17.41 -9.89
CA THR A 129 10.57 16.27 -9.79
C THR A 129 11.38 16.10 -11.07
N ARG A 130 10.72 16.17 -12.25
CA ARG A 130 11.40 16.09 -13.56
C ARG A 130 12.39 17.25 -13.76
N ALA A 131 11.95 18.48 -13.49
CA ALA A 131 12.79 19.65 -13.64
C ALA A 131 14.05 19.59 -12.76
N VAL A 132 13.91 19.22 -11.48
CA VAL A 132 15.04 19.07 -10.54
C VAL A 132 16.00 17.97 -11.00
N ALA A 133 15.49 16.82 -11.42
CA ALA A 133 16.34 15.72 -11.88
C ALA A 133 17.16 16.09 -13.12
N VAL A 134 16.52 16.75 -14.12
CA VAL A 134 17.21 17.19 -15.33
C VAL A 134 18.19 18.33 -15.03
N ALA A 135 17.82 19.30 -14.17
CA ALA A 135 18.72 20.35 -13.73
C ALA A 135 19.96 19.78 -13.03
N ALA A 136 19.78 18.82 -12.13
CA ALA A 136 20.87 18.18 -11.40
C ALA A 136 21.87 17.49 -12.34
N VAL A 137 21.40 16.79 -13.38
CA VAL A 137 22.27 16.09 -14.33
C VAL A 137 22.92 17.04 -15.32
N THR A 138 22.18 18.01 -15.86
CA THR A 138 22.66 18.85 -16.98
C THR A 138 23.34 20.16 -16.55
N ASP A 139 23.05 20.65 -15.36
CA ASP A 139 23.46 21.97 -14.83
C ASP A 139 23.08 23.14 -15.78
N GLN A 140 21.95 23.01 -16.50
CA GLN A 140 21.48 24.00 -17.43
C GLN A 140 20.53 25.00 -16.76
N GLN A 141 20.77 26.31 -16.96
CA GLN A 141 19.97 27.37 -16.36
C GLN A 141 18.48 27.24 -16.66
N THR A 142 18.11 26.81 -17.87
CA THR A 142 16.71 26.61 -18.26
C THR A 142 15.96 25.64 -17.33
N TRP A 143 16.63 24.56 -16.87
CA TRP A 143 16.01 23.58 -15.96
C TRP A 143 16.06 24.03 -14.49
N ILE A 144 17.07 24.82 -14.14
CA ILE A 144 17.17 25.49 -12.84
C ILE A 144 16.01 26.48 -12.69
N ASP A 145 15.70 27.26 -13.75
CA ASP A 145 14.57 28.19 -13.77
C ASP A 145 13.22 27.45 -13.71
N GLU A 146 13.05 26.38 -14.49
CA GLU A 146 11.84 25.54 -14.45
C GLU A 146 11.60 24.93 -13.06
N ALA A 147 12.66 24.47 -12.39
CA ALA A 147 12.59 23.96 -11.04
C ALA A 147 12.26 25.05 -10.01
N ALA A 148 12.80 26.26 -10.21
CA ALA A 148 12.48 27.42 -9.37
C ALA A 148 11.02 27.85 -9.51
N ASP A 149 10.49 27.91 -10.74
CA ASP A 149 9.07 28.17 -11.00
C ASP A 149 8.17 27.14 -10.30
N GLY A 150 8.51 25.85 -10.42
CA GLY A 150 7.78 24.78 -9.73
C GLY A 150 7.79 24.91 -8.22
N ALA A 151 8.93 25.26 -7.62
CA ALA A 151 9.05 25.49 -6.20
C ALA A 151 8.19 26.70 -5.77
N VAL A 152 8.20 27.80 -6.54
CA VAL A 152 7.34 28.98 -6.30
C VAL A 152 5.86 28.60 -6.37
N VAL A 153 5.44 27.88 -7.40
CA VAL A 153 4.04 27.44 -7.58
C VAL A 153 3.55 26.60 -6.41
N LEU A 154 4.39 25.70 -5.85
CA LEU A 154 4.04 24.95 -4.65
C LEU A 154 4.01 25.84 -3.40
N CYS A 155 4.91 26.79 -3.26
CA CYS A 155 4.91 27.76 -2.15
C CYS A 155 3.67 28.68 -2.18
N GLU A 156 3.18 29.05 -3.36
CA GLU A 156 1.99 29.89 -3.53
C GLU A 156 0.65 29.13 -3.37
N GLN A 157 0.67 27.81 -3.38
CA GLN A 157 -0.53 27.00 -3.19
C GLN A 157 -1.16 27.30 -1.81
N SER A 158 -2.48 27.53 -1.74
CA SER A 158 -3.16 27.92 -0.51
C SER A 158 -2.99 26.93 0.63
N THR A 159 -2.92 25.65 0.32
CA THR A 159 -2.63 24.56 1.29
C THR A 159 -1.85 23.46 0.60
N TRP A 160 -1.04 22.75 1.36
CA TRP A 160 -0.40 21.51 0.91
C TRP A 160 -1.25 20.27 1.22
N SER A 161 -2.26 20.41 2.08
CA SER A 161 -3.20 19.34 2.41
C SER A 161 -4.24 19.14 1.30
N LEU A 162 -4.67 17.89 1.10
CA LEU A 162 -5.73 17.56 0.15
C LEU A 162 -7.12 17.82 0.73
N PRO A 163 -8.13 18.12 -0.11
CA PRO A 163 -9.48 18.43 0.36
C PRO A 163 -10.13 17.30 1.17
N ALA A 164 -9.85 16.05 0.82
CA ALA A 164 -10.37 14.87 1.52
C ALA A 164 -9.72 14.64 2.90
N HIS A 165 -8.59 15.26 3.16
CA HIS A 165 -7.80 15.10 4.38
C HIS A 165 -7.92 16.29 5.34
N ASP A 166 -8.27 17.47 4.80
CA ASP A 166 -8.38 18.72 5.57
C ASP A 166 -9.59 18.69 6.52
N ASP A 167 -9.37 19.08 7.78
CA ASP A 167 -10.40 19.07 8.81
C ASP A 167 -11.21 20.38 8.92
N ALA A 168 -10.91 21.39 8.09
CA ALA A 168 -11.52 22.72 8.17
C ALA A 168 -13.03 22.68 7.94
N HIS A 169 -13.52 21.81 7.05
CA HIS A 169 -14.96 21.63 6.82
C HIS A 169 -15.65 21.03 8.05
N ALA A 170 -15.13 19.95 8.56
CA ALA A 170 -15.71 19.26 9.72
C ALA A 170 -15.74 20.14 10.98
N ARG A 171 -14.69 20.95 11.19
CA ARG A 171 -14.52 21.80 12.38
C ARG A 171 -15.24 23.15 12.28
N ARG A 172 -15.27 23.76 11.10
CA ARG A 172 -15.69 25.16 10.89
C ARG A 172 -16.73 25.35 9.80
N GLY A 173 -17.08 24.31 9.05
CA GLY A 173 -17.96 24.40 7.88
C GLY A 173 -17.31 25.11 6.67
N PHE A 174 -15.98 25.24 6.64
CA PHE A 174 -15.28 25.89 5.54
C PHE A 174 -15.26 24.99 4.31
N VAL A 175 -15.37 25.56 3.14
CA VAL A 175 -15.17 24.86 1.86
C VAL A 175 -13.77 25.09 1.27
N LEU A 176 -12.99 25.94 1.91
CA LEU A 176 -11.59 26.21 1.61
C LEU A 176 -10.73 25.86 2.83
N PRO A 177 -9.43 25.60 2.64
CA PRO A 177 -8.54 25.23 3.73
C PRO A 177 -8.38 26.36 4.76
N ASP A 178 -8.06 26.00 6.00
CA ASP A 178 -7.70 26.94 7.05
C ASP A 178 -6.21 27.28 6.96
N VAL A 179 -5.89 28.37 6.27
CA VAL A 179 -4.50 28.83 6.10
C VAL A 179 -3.87 29.41 7.37
N ILE A 180 -4.67 29.74 8.40
CA ILE A 180 -4.17 30.23 9.70
C ILE A 180 -3.71 29.08 10.58
N SER A 181 -4.38 27.94 10.47
CA SER A 181 -4.04 26.72 11.17
C SER A 181 -4.02 25.54 10.20
N PRO A 182 -2.96 25.44 9.38
CA PRO A 182 -2.91 24.44 8.32
C PRO A 182 -2.96 23.02 8.88
N TYR A 183 -3.58 22.14 8.10
CA TYR A 183 -3.61 20.72 8.42
C TYR A 183 -2.36 20.04 7.83
N LEU A 184 -1.69 19.24 8.64
CA LEU A 184 -0.55 18.43 8.21
C LEU A 184 -1.02 17.03 7.86
N ASP A 185 -1.12 16.76 6.56
CA ASP A 185 -1.49 15.46 5.98
C ASP A 185 -0.31 14.79 5.23
N LEU A 186 -0.60 13.74 4.51
CA LEU A 186 0.34 12.98 3.69
C LEU A 186 1.08 13.88 2.70
N VAL A 187 0.31 14.66 1.92
CA VAL A 187 0.85 15.46 0.81
C VAL A 187 1.57 16.70 1.31
N ALA A 188 1.13 17.28 2.42
CA ALA A 188 1.87 18.38 3.05
C ALA A 188 3.29 17.92 3.47
N GLY A 189 3.41 16.72 4.05
CA GLY A 189 4.71 16.11 4.32
C GLY A 189 5.54 15.86 3.05
N GLU A 190 4.91 15.32 2.00
CA GLU A 190 5.61 15.04 0.73
C GLU A 190 6.12 16.30 0.04
N ILE A 191 5.32 17.36 -0.03
CA ILE A 191 5.74 18.63 -0.63
C ILE A 191 6.92 19.23 0.16
N ALA A 192 6.86 19.18 1.51
CA ALA A 192 7.97 19.66 2.33
C ALA A 192 9.28 18.88 2.05
N ALA A 193 9.21 17.55 2.01
CA ALA A 193 10.37 16.71 1.71
C ALA A 193 10.87 16.92 0.27
N GLN A 194 9.97 17.09 -0.70
CA GLN A 194 10.30 17.37 -2.09
C GLN A 194 11.05 18.70 -2.24
N LEU A 195 10.51 19.78 -1.64
CA LEU A 195 11.15 21.10 -1.65
C LEU A 195 12.49 21.08 -0.91
N ALA A 196 12.59 20.34 0.20
CA ALA A 196 13.83 20.17 0.96
C ALA A 196 14.92 19.46 0.13
N VAL A 197 14.56 18.40 -0.60
CA VAL A 197 15.48 17.70 -1.48
C VAL A 197 15.87 18.58 -2.67
N ALA A 198 14.93 19.33 -3.26
CA ALA A 198 15.21 20.28 -4.32
C ALA A 198 16.17 21.40 -3.84
N ASP A 199 15.94 21.95 -2.64
CA ASP A 199 16.82 22.94 -1.99
C ASP A 199 18.23 22.39 -1.74
N ARG A 200 18.35 21.13 -1.30
CA ARG A 200 19.64 20.48 -1.10
C ARG A 200 20.41 20.29 -2.41
N ILE A 201 19.71 19.92 -3.47
CA ILE A 201 20.33 19.70 -4.79
C ILE A 201 20.67 21.00 -5.46
N LEU A 202 19.70 21.91 -5.65
CA LEU A 202 19.82 23.10 -6.48
C LEU A 202 20.19 24.37 -5.70
N GLY A 203 20.28 24.29 -4.38
CA GLY A 203 20.54 25.44 -3.51
C GLY A 203 21.69 26.33 -3.97
N PRO A 204 22.89 25.81 -4.35
CA PRO A 204 23.97 26.67 -4.85
C PRO A 204 23.59 27.48 -6.07
N ARG A 205 22.81 26.93 -7.01
CA ARG A 205 22.36 27.65 -8.22
C ARG A 205 21.22 28.61 -7.91
N TRP A 206 20.35 28.27 -6.96
CA TRP A 206 19.28 29.18 -6.53
C TRP A 206 19.81 30.38 -5.72
N ASP A 207 20.87 30.19 -4.93
CA ASP A 207 21.52 31.34 -4.27
C ASP A 207 22.10 32.34 -5.28
N GLU A 208 22.56 31.86 -6.44
CA GLU A 208 23.11 32.71 -7.52
C GLU A 208 22.03 33.38 -8.37
N SER A 209 21.00 32.61 -8.82
CA SER A 209 20.04 33.05 -9.83
C SER A 209 18.65 33.40 -9.29
N TRP A 210 18.27 32.85 -8.10
CA TRP A 210 16.96 33.03 -7.48
C TRP A 210 17.07 33.39 -5.98
N PRO A 211 17.81 34.48 -5.63
CA PRO A 211 17.99 34.87 -4.23
C PRO A 211 16.64 35.10 -3.53
N GLY A 212 16.46 34.50 -2.34
CA GLY A 212 15.22 34.54 -1.57
C GLY A 212 14.31 33.31 -1.75
N LEU A 213 14.50 32.48 -2.80
CA LEU A 213 13.68 31.27 -2.99
C LEU A 213 13.84 30.27 -1.84
N ARG A 214 15.08 30.05 -1.40
CA ARG A 214 15.37 29.12 -0.29
C ARG A 214 14.77 29.59 1.04
N GLU A 215 14.77 30.88 1.31
CA GLU A 215 14.10 31.48 2.47
C GLU A 215 12.58 31.29 2.39
N ARG A 216 11.99 31.46 1.19
CA ARG A 216 10.58 31.20 0.96
C ARG A 216 10.21 29.74 1.23
N ILE A 217 10.99 28.77 0.74
CA ILE A 217 10.79 27.33 1.01
C ILE A 217 10.81 27.05 2.51
N ARG A 218 11.80 27.58 3.25
CA ARG A 218 11.89 27.43 4.71
C ARG A 218 10.70 28.03 5.44
N HIS A 219 10.25 29.21 5.03
CA HIS A 219 9.07 29.86 5.59
C HIS A 219 7.80 29.02 5.45
N GLU A 220 7.57 28.47 4.25
CA GLU A 220 6.39 27.64 3.99
C GLU A 220 6.45 26.31 4.74
N ALA A 221 7.62 25.65 4.77
CA ALA A 221 7.82 24.42 5.55
C ALA A 221 7.65 24.66 7.06
N GLU A 222 8.15 25.79 7.58
CA GLU A 222 7.95 26.20 8.96
C GLU A 222 6.47 26.34 9.30
N THR A 223 5.75 27.10 8.49
CA THR A 223 4.35 27.45 8.77
C THR A 223 3.41 26.25 8.59
N ARG A 224 3.65 25.41 7.59
CA ARG A 224 2.71 24.36 7.19
C ARG A 224 3.04 22.98 7.74
N VAL A 225 4.29 22.75 8.15
CA VAL A 225 4.76 21.43 8.56
C VAL A 225 5.40 21.44 9.94
N PHE A 226 6.50 22.20 10.15
CA PHE A 226 7.25 22.09 11.40
C PHE A 226 6.46 22.62 12.60
N THR A 227 5.94 23.85 12.53
CA THR A 227 5.12 24.41 13.61
C THR A 227 3.89 23.54 13.91
N PRO A 228 3.06 23.10 12.93
CA PRO A 228 1.97 22.15 13.19
C PRO A 228 2.44 20.84 13.82
N PHE A 229 3.53 20.25 13.32
CA PHE A 229 4.07 19.01 13.87
C PHE A 229 4.50 19.14 15.32
N GLU A 230 5.19 20.21 15.68
CA GLU A 230 5.71 20.41 17.04
C GLU A 230 4.64 20.84 18.07
N THR A 231 3.55 21.49 17.62
CA THR A 231 2.59 22.14 18.53
C THR A 231 1.21 21.49 18.58
N ARG A 232 0.88 20.56 17.65
CA ARG A 232 -0.44 19.94 17.58
C ARG A 232 -0.39 18.48 18.04
N ASP A 233 -1.07 18.15 19.14
CA ASP A 233 -1.27 16.78 19.62
C ASP A 233 -2.61 16.19 19.14
N ASP A 234 -3.46 17.01 18.53
CA ASP A 234 -4.76 16.61 18.00
C ASP A 234 -4.70 15.94 16.62
N LEU A 235 -3.53 15.87 16.01
CA LEU A 235 -3.30 15.15 14.77
C LEU A 235 -3.40 13.64 15.02
N TRP A 236 -4.46 13.04 14.54
CA TRP A 236 -4.82 11.66 14.88
C TRP A 236 -3.74 10.63 14.50
N TRP A 237 -3.05 10.85 13.38
CA TRP A 237 -2.01 9.98 12.88
C TRP A 237 -0.73 9.94 13.75
N LEU A 238 -0.62 10.80 14.76
CA LEU A 238 0.42 10.68 15.79
C LEU A 238 0.21 9.48 16.73
N GLY A 239 -1.00 8.92 16.79
CA GLY A 239 -1.29 7.76 17.63
C GLY A 239 -1.45 8.10 19.12
N TYR A 240 -1.64 9.37 19.48
CA TYR A 240 -1.69 9.80 20.87
C TYR A 240 -3.04 9.52 21.54
N TRP A 241 -4.10 9.39 20.77
CA TRP A 241 -5.45 9.22 21.29
C TRP A 241 -6.32 8.24 20.49
N ARG A 242 -5.78 7.66 19.42
CA ARG A 242 -6.40 6.57 18.64
C ARG A 242 -5.33 5.75 17.94
N GLU A 243 -5.68 4.59 17.45
CA GLU A 243 -4.86 3.72 16.61
C GLU A 243 -4.36 4.45 15.36
N VAL A 244 -3.21 4.03 14.89
CA VAL A 244 -2.54 4.60 13.72
C VAL A 244 -2.56 3.62 12.55
N ASN A 245 -2.39 4.17 11.35
CA ASN A 245 -2.24 3.39 10.12
C ASN A 245 -1.06 3.94 9.28
N ASN A 246 -1.05 3.65 7.99
CA ASN A 246 -0.02 4.06 7.05
C ASN A 246 0.26 5.59 7.01
N TRP A 247 -0.66 6.44 7.43
CA TRP A 247 -0.43 7.89 7.52
C TRP A 247 0.75 8.23 8.44
N ASN A 248 0.87 7.49 9.54
CA ASN A 248 1.90 7.75 10.54
C ASN A 248 3.32 7.73 9.94
N PRO A 249 3.86 6.60 9.44
CA PRO A 249 5.22 6.56 8.90
C PRO A 249 5.37 7.40 7.63
N TRP A 250 4.30 7.56 6.84
CA TRP A 250 4.34 8.36 5.63
C TRP A 250 4.61 9.84 5.94
N ILE A 251 3.88 10.43 6.89
CA ILE A 251 4.08 11.82 7.29
C ILE A 251 5.40 11.98 8.06
N LEU A 252 5.65 11.11 9.05
CA LEU A 252 6.82 11.23 9.92
C LEU A 252 8.14 11.16 9.14
N GLY A 253 8.26 10.24 8.20
CA GLY A 253 9.48 10.10 7.37
C GLY A 253 9.75 11.35 6.52
N ASN A 254 8.71 11.94 5.93
CA ASN A 254 8.81 13.15 5.14
C ASN A 254 9.12 14.38 6.01
N VAL A 255 8.47 14.52 7.17
CA VAL A 255 8.75 15.60 8.12
C VAL A 255 10.20 15.54 8.61
N LEU A 256 10.68 14.35 8.99
CA LEU A 256 12.06 14.16 9.43
C LEU A 256 13.07 14.52 8.34
N LEU A 257 12.87 14.02 7.11
CA LEU A 257 13.75 14.33 5.98
C LEU A 257 13.78 15.84 5.69
N ALA A 258 12.62 16.49 5.69
CA ALA A 258 12.54 17.93 5.51
C ALA A 258 13.25 18.70 6.64
N ALA A 259 13.08 18.28 7.91
CA ALA A 259 13.73 18.89 9.04
C ALA A 259 15.27 18.79 8.95
N VAL A 260 15.80 17.62 8.64
CA VAL A 260 17.26 17.40 8.47
C VAL A 260 17.84 18.30 7.37
N LEU A 261 17.10 18.49 6.27
CA LEU A 261 17.61 19.24 5.12
C LEU A 261 17.42 20.75 5.24
N LEU A 262 16.34 21.23 5.87
CA LEU A 262 15.99 22.67 5.89
C LEU A 262 16.37 23.39 7.17
N LEU A 263 16.44 22.72 8.33
CA LEU A 263 16.73 23.35 9.61
C LEU A 263 18.24 23.47 9.84
N ASP A 264 18.66 24.63 10.36
CA ASP A 264 20.05 24.88 10.77
C ASP A 264 20.30 24.57 12.27
N ASP A 265 19.22 24.39 13.04
CA ASP A 265 19.26 24.04 14.47
C ASP A 265 19.18 22.51 14.62
N ALA A 266 20.32 21.87 14.84
CA ALA A 266 20.42 20.42 15.02
C ALA A 266 19.73 19.95 16.34
N GLU A 267 19.68 20.77 17.38
CA GLU A 267 18.93 20.44 18.60
C GLU A 267 17.42 20.37 18.31
N ARG A 268 16.92 21.26 17.46
CA ARG A 268 15.52 21.20 17.01
C ARG A 268 15.27 19.94 16.15
N VAL A 269 16.20 19.56 15.30
CA VAL A 269 16.13 18.29 14.56
C VAL A 269 16.06 17.11 15.53
N ALA A 270 16.84 17.11 16.59
CA ALA A 270 16.81 16.06 17.62
C ALA A 270 15.45 16.00 18.34
N ARG A 271 14.83 17.14 18.68
CA ARG A 271 13.48 17.20 19.27
C ARG A 271 12.40 16.66 18.30
N ILE A 272 12.46 17.06 17.02
CA ILE A 272 11.56 16.56 16.00
C ILE A 272 11.73 15.04 15.84
N LEU A 273 12.96 14.54 15.82
CA LEU A 273 13.26 13.11 15.77
C LEU A 273 12.69 12.36 16.97
N ALA A 274 12.89 12.86 18.21
CA ALA A 274 12.36 12.22 19.40
C ALA A 274 10.83 12.07 19.35
N ARG A 275 10.13 13.14 18.96
CA ARG A 275 8.67 13.13 18.77
C ARG A 275 8.24 12.17 17.66
N ALA A 276 8.96 12.17 16.57
CA ALA A 276 8.67 11.28 15.45
C ALA A 276 8.89 9.80 15.81
N LEU A 277 9.93 9.46 16.58
CA LEU A 277 10.18 8.10 17.04
C LEU A 277 9.14 7.62 18.07
N ASP A 278 8.70 8.48 19.01
CA ASP A 278 7.62 8.14 19.94
C ASP A 278 6.31 7.82 19.20
N SER A 279 6.01 8.57 18.15
CA SER A 279 4.84 8.34 17.30
C SER A 279 5.02 7.11 16.40
N LEU A 280 6.19 6.90 15.79
CA LEU A 280 6.47 5.75 14.94
C LEU A 280 6.44 4.43 15.71
N ASP A 281 6.89 4.42 16.98
CA ASP A 281 6.88 3.23 17.83
C ASP A 281 5.45 2.68 18.02
N ARG A 282 4.44 3.56 18.01
CA ARG A 282 3.02 3.19 18.04
C ARG A 282 2.60 2.47 16.77
N TYR A 283 3.05 2.94 15.60
CA TYR A 283 2.79 2.27 14.33
C TYR A 283 3.47 0.89 14.27
N VAL A 284 4.73 0.81 14.72
CA VAL A 284 5.45 -0.47 14.74
C VAL A 284 4.79 -1.47 15.70
N ALA A 285 4.17 -0.99 16.77
CA ALA A 285 3.42 -1.84 17.70
C ALA A 285 2.10 -2.39 17.14
N GLU A 286 1.49 -1.71 16.17
CA GLU A 286 0.29 -2.21 15.47
C GLU A 286 0.63 -3.30 14.42
N LEU A 287 1.89 -3.39 13.98
CA LEU A 287 2.30 -4.40 13.02
C LEU A 287 2.23 -5.80 13.66
N PRO A 288 1.54 -6.75 13.04
CA PRO A 288 1.48 -8.12 13.55
C PRO A 288 2.83 -8.82 13.44
N GLY A 289 3.05 -9.81 14.31
CA GLY A 289 4.31 -10.54 14.39
C GLY A 289 4.73 -11.29 13.12
N ASP A 290 3.79 -11.57 12.20
CA ASP A 290 4.04 -12.15 10.88
C ASP A 290 4.30 -11.09 9.80
N GLY A 291 4.22 -9.81 10.15
CA GLY A 291 4.52 -8.67 9.29
C GLY A 291 3.47 -8.36 8.21
N ALA A 292 2.29 -8.97 8.29
CA ALA A 292 1.22 -8.72 7.32
C ALA A 292 0.69 -7.28 7.40
N ILE A 293 0.17 -6.81 6.29
CA ILE A 293 -0.57 -5.54 6.19
C ILE A 293 -1.99 -5.87 5.76
N ASP A 294 -2.96 -5.60 6.61
CA ASP A 294 -4.38 -5.88 6.38
C ASP A 294 -4.95 -5.12 5.16
N GLU A 295 -4.41 -3.94 4.89
CA GLU A 295 -4.75 -3.11 3.72
C GLU A 295 -4.20 -3.65 2.38
N GLY A 296 -3.35 -4.70 2.41
CA GLY A 296 -2.74 -5.32 1.23
C GLY A 296 -1.44 -4.69 0.75
N VAL A 297 -0.87 -5.25 -0.34
CA VAL A 297 0.46 -4.90 -0.87
C VAL A 297 0.57 -3.43 -1.29
N ALA A 298 -0.51 -2.83 -1.81
CA ALA A 298 -0.50 -1.44 -2.24
C ALA A 298 -0.13 -0.48 -1.09
N TYR A 299 -0.70 -0.73 0.07
CA TYR A 299 -0.50 0.09 1.27
C TYR A 299 0.82 -0.21 1.98
N TRP A 300 1.39 -1.39 1.76
CA TRP A 300 2.74 -1.68 2.26
C TRP A 300 3.77 -0.66 1.75
N TRP A 301 3.73 -0.28 0.47
CA TRP A 301 4.65 0.71 -0.12
C TRP A 301 4.56 2.09 0.53
N ASN A 302 3.38 2.44 1.03
CA ASN A 302 3.08 3.76 1.60
C ASN A 302 2.87 3.75 3.13
N GLY A 303 2.97 2.58 3.76
CA GLY A 303 2.97 2.38 5.21
C GLY A 303 4.31 1.83 5.67
N ALA A 304 4.46 0.51 5.72
CA ALA A 304 5.69 -0.16 6.16
C ALA A 304 6.91 0.25 5.31
N GLY A 305 6.74 0.44 4.00
CA GLY A 305 7.81 0.96 3.14
C GLY A 305 8.30 2.34 3.55
N ARG A 306 7.38 3.25 3.89
CA ARG A 306 7.74 4.59 4.41
C ARG A 306 8.40 4.51 5.80
N MET A 307 7.97 3.57 6.64
CA MET A 307 8.65 3.28 7.91
C MET A 307 10.12 2.88 7.66
N LEU A 308 10.37 1.97 6.73
CA LEU A 308 11.72 1.54 6.39
C LEU A 308 12.59 2.70 5.87
N GLU A 309 12.04 3.58 5.02
CA GLU A 309 12.73 4.79 4.54
C GLU A 309 13.06 5.77 5.68
N MET A 310 12.14 5.94 6.63
CA MET A 310 12.37 6.76 7.83
C MET A 310 13.46 6.14 8.70
N LEU A 311 13.40 4.83 8.96
CA LEU A 311 14.38 4.12 9.78
C LEU A 311 15.79 4.14 9.14
N ASP A 312 15.91 4.09 7.81
CA ASP A 312 17.19 4.31 7.11
C ASP A 312 17.73 5.73 7.34
N THR A 313 16.84 6.73 7.33
CA THR A 313 17.21 8.12 7.65
C THR A 313 17.64 8.26 9.12
N VAL A 314 16.90 7.63 10.04
CA VAL A 314 17.23 7.61 11.48
C VAL A 314 18.62 6.99 11.72
N ALA A 315 18.86 5.80 11.16
CA ALA A 315 20.16 5.15 11.26
C ALA A 315 21.29 6.04 10.71
N ALA A 316 21.04 6.72 9.58
CA ALA A 316 22.03 7.60 8.97
C ALA A 316 22.38 8.80 9.87
N ILE A 317 21.37 9.54 10.37
CA ILE A 317 21.62 10.76 11.18
C ILE A 317 22.14 10.45 12.60
N THR A 318 21.87 9.26 13.12
CA THR A 318 22.41 8.78 14.41
C THR A 318 23.73 8.02 14.27
N ASP A 319 24.34 8.01 13.07
CA ASP A 319 25.58 7.30 12.79
C ASP A 319 25.55 5.81 13.13
N GLY A 320 24.40 5.17 12.86
CA GLY A 320 24.13 3.76 13.16
C GLY A 320 23.74 3.48 14.62
N GLY A 321 23.61 4.50 15.47
CA GLY A 321 23.25 4.34 16.88
C GLY A 321 21.82 3.77 17.07
N LEU A 322 20.89 4.13 16.18
CA LEU A 322 19.52 3.58 16.16
C LEU A 322 19.34 2.72 14.89
N ASP A 323 19.79 1.48 14.97
CA ASP A 323 19.66 0.49 13.89
C ASP A 323 18.47 -0.43 14.12
N ALA A 324 17.51 -0.43 13.19
CA ALA A 324 16.29 -1.24 13.26
C ALA A 324 16.39 -2.60 12.56
N THR A 325 17.54 -2.95 11.97
CA THR A 325 17.72 -4.19 11.19
C THR A 325 17.54 -5.46 12.01
N ARG A 326 17.63 -5.37 13.34
CA ARG A 326 17.46 -6.50 14.26
C ARG A 326 16.07 -6.61 14.88
N ILE A 327 15.18 -5.66 14.63
CA ILE A 327 13.82 -5.67 15.17
C ILE A 327 12.98 -6.70 14.39
N PRO A 328 12.49 -7.78 15.03
CA PRO A 328 11.88 -8.90 14.30
C PRO A 328 10.71 -8.49 13.41
N VAL A 329 9.78 -7.66 13.89
CA VAL A 329 8.61 -7.25 13.13
C VAL A 329 8.98 -6.40 11.92
N VAL A 330 10.08 -5.64 11.96
CA VAL A 330 10.61 -4.88 10.82
C VAL A 330 11.09 -5.84 9.73
N GLY A 331 11.79 -6.93 10.10
CA GLY A 331 12.20 -7.97 9.17
C GLY A 331 11.02 -8.75 8.57
N GLU A 332 10.00 -9.05 9.38
CA GLU A 332 8.82 -9.77 8.89
C GLU A 332 7.97 -8.93 7.93
N THR A 333 7.73 -7.66 8.25
CA THR A 333 6.98 -6.78 7.33
C THR A 333 7.76 -6.48 6.04
N LEU A 334 9.10 -6.45 6.09
CA LEU A 334 9.94 -6.35 4.88
C LEU A 334 9.69 -7.51 3.90
N ARG A 335 9.37 -8.71 4.41
CA ARG A 335 9.09 -9.91 3.60
C ARG A 335 7.66 -9.97 3.06
N PHE A 336 6.72 -9.21 3.62
CA PHE A 336 5.30 -9.30 3.30
C PHE A 336 4.99 -9.20 1.80
N PRO A 337 5.44 -8.17 1.03
CA PRO A 337 5.07 -8.07 -0.38
C PRO A 337 5.68 -9.18 -1.24
N MET A 338 6.86 -9.72 -0.87
CA MET A 338 7.44 -10.88 -1.51
C MET A 338 6.58 -12.14 -1.30
N ARG A 339 5.99 -12.30 -0.11
CA ARG A 339 5.08 -13.41 0.22
C ARG A 339 3.77 -13.36 -0.57
N MET A 340 3.31 -12.15 -0.91
CA MET A 340 2.09 -11.91 -1.68
C MET A 340 2.32 -11.93 -3.21
N HIS A 341 3.56 -12.08 -3.68
CA HIS A 341 3.91 -12.03 -5.09
C HIS A 341 3.55 -13.34 -5.80
N LEU A 342 2.73 -13.28 -6.85
CA LEU A 342 2.30 -14.43 -7.67
C LEU A 342 3.26 -14.72 -8.83
N GLY A 343 3.96 -13.70 -9.32
CA GLY A 343 4.89 -13.76 -10.44
C GLY A 343 4.67 -12.64 -11.43
N GLY A 344 5.70 -12.25 -12.18
CA GLY A 344 5.64 -11.10 -13.07
C GLY A 344 5.21 -9.83 -12.34
N ASP A 345 4.12 -9.22 -12.77
CA ASP A 345 3.54 -8.03 -12.15
C ASP A 345 2.36 -8.37 -11.21
N TRP A 346 2.05 -9.66 -10.97
CA TRP A 346 0.85 -10.09 -10.28
C TRP A 346 1.08 -10.33 -8.77
N TYR A 347 0.13 -9.87 -7.97
CA TYR A 347 0.12 -10.00 -6.52
C TYR A 347 -1.23 -10.50 -6.00
N VAL A 348 -1.26 -11.10 -4.84
CA VAL A 348 -2.49 -11.36 -4.09
C VAL A 348 -3.06 -10.02 -3.64
N ASN A 349 -4.29 -9.71 -4.03
CA ASN A 349 -4.91 -8.40 -3.87
C ASN A 349 -6.09 -8.43 -2.89
N VAL A 350 -5.85 -8.84 -1.67
CA VAL A 350 -6.84 -8.71 -0.60
C VAL A 350 -7.06 -7.24 -0.24
N ALA A 351 -8.22 -6.90 0.27
CA ALA A 351 -8.64 -5.55 0.62
C ALA A 351 -8.46 -4.57 -0.57
N ASP A 352 -7.96 -3.36 -0.34
CA ASP A 352 -7.66 -2.40 -1.41
C ASP A 352 -6.28 -2.66 -2.08
N GLY A 353 -5.74 -3.88 -1.96
CA GLY A 353 -4.49 -4.30 -2.60
C GLY A 353 -4.53 -4.25 -4.13
N TRP A 354 -3.38 -4.00 -4.75
CA TRP A 354 -3.28 -4.06 -6.21
C TRP A 354 -3.07 -5.51 -6.67
N ALA A 355 -3.86 -5.94 -7.65
CA ALA A 355 -3.62 -7.22 -8.32
C ALA A 355 -2.37 -7.17 -9.21
N ARG A 356 -2.00 -5.98 -9.72
CA ARG A 356 -0.82 -5.78 -10.57
C ARG A 356 0.04 -4.62 -10.06
N SER A 357 1.37 -4.81 -10.09
CA SER A 357 2.33 -3.73 -9.94
C SER A 357 2.07 -2.61 -10.95
N ARG A 358 2.21 -1.36 -10.51
CA ARG A 358 2.06 -0.18 -11.37
C ARG A 358 3.33 0.17 -12.15
N GLY A 359 4.44 -0.51 -11.85
CA GLY A 359 5.73 -0.34 -12.54
C GLY A 359 6.53 0.88 -12.11
N HIS A 360 6.12 1.56 -11.04
CA HIS A 360 6.81 2.72 -10.48
C HIS A 360 7.13 2.59 -8.98
N GLU A 361 7.02 1.37 -8.45
CA GLU A 361 7.36 1.08 -7.07
C GLU A 361 8.85 1.36 -6.80
N PRO A 362 9.20 1.89 -5.62
CA PRO A 362 10.56 2.28 -5.30
C PRO A 362 11.42 1.08 -4.85
N TRP A 363 11.74 0.19 -5.78
CA TRP A 363 12.43 -1.07 -5.55
C TRP A 363 13.81 -0.94 -4.92
N GLN A 364 14.43 0.23 -5.00
CA GLN A 364 15.73 0.50 -4.41
C GLN A 364 15.75 0.25 -2.90
N PHE A 365 14.70 0.63 -2.18
CA PHE A 365 14.76 0.49 -0.73
C PHE A 365 14.53 -0.95 -0.21
N PRO A 366 13.64 -1.80 -0.74
CA PRO A 366 13.63 -3.22 -0.35
C PRO A 366 14.93 -3.94 -0.76
N PHE A 367 15.55 -3.57 -1.90
CA PHE A 367 16.88 -4.06 -2.25
C PHE A 367 17.93 -3.71 -1.17
N ARG A 368 17.94 -2.44 -0.76
CA ARG A 368 18.84 -1.95 0.27
C ARG A 368 18.57 -2.61 1.63
N TRP A 369 17.32 -2.70 2.06
CA TRP A 369 16.96 -3.33 3.33
C TRP A 369 17.24 -4.83 3.35
N GLY A 370 16.99 -5.54 2.26
CA GLY A 370 17.38 -6.93 2.11
C GLY A 370 18.90 -7.12 2.27
N SER A 371 19.69 -6.19 1.73
CA SER A 371 21.14 -6.20 1.88
C SER A 371 21.57 -5.88 3.33
N LEU A 372 20.97 -4.90 3.98
CA LEU A 372 21.27 -4.51 5.36
C LEU A 372 20.92 -5.60 6.38
N THR A 373 19.80 -6.27 6.19
CA THR A 373 19.33 -7.36 7.07
C THR A 373 19.96 -8.72 6.72
N GLY A 374 20.69 -8.81 5.62
CA GLY A 374 21.23 -10.07 5.10
C GLY A 374 20.15 -11.01 4.53
N ASP A 375 18.95 -10.50 4.23
CA ASP A 375 17.86 -11.27 3.62
C ASP A 375 18.04 -11.33 2.09
N GLY A 376 18.77 -12.35 1.62
CA GLY A 376 19.03 -12.57 0.19
C GLY A 376 17.75 -12.75 -0.63
N ARG A 377 16.67 -13.30 -0.05
CA ARG A 377 15.39 -13.50 -0.75
C ARG A 377 14.70 -12.17 -1.05
N VAL A 378 14.71 -11.22 -0.09
CA VAL A 378 14.18 -9.88 -0.33
C VAL A 378 15.01 -9.13 -1.37
N THR A 379 16.34 -9.26 -1.30
CA THR A 379 17.25 -8.68 -2.30
C THR A 379 16.97 -9.23 -3.71
N GLU A 380 16.80 -10.56 -3.84
CA GLU A 380 16.44 -11.20 -5.11
C GLU A 380 15.06 -10.78 -5.61
N TRP A 381 14.09 -10.68 -4.71
CA TRP A 381 12.74 -10.21 -5.06
C TRP A 381 12.75 -8.78 -5.62
N ALA A 382 13.49 -7.86 -4.99
CA ALA A 382 13.67 -6.51 -5.51
C ALA A 382 14.39 -6.51 -6.87
N ARG A 383 15.43 -7.36 -7.05
CA ARG A 383 16.13 -7.53 -8.32
C ARG A 383 15.27 -8.16 -9.41
N ALA A 384 14.23 -8.92 -9.06
CA ALA A 384 13.30 -9.48 -10.05
C ALA A 384 12.47 -8.40 -10.77
N ALA A 385 12.32 -7.22 -10.17
CA ALA A 385 11.70 -6.06 -10.80
C ALA A 385 12.63 -5.35 -11.80
N ARG A 386 13.95 -5.62 -11.75
CA ARG A 386 14.91 -5.06 -12.72
C ARG A 386 14.70 -5.68 -14.10
N ARG A 387 14.51 -4.84 -15.09
CA ARG A 387 14.38 -5.28 -16.49
C ARG A 387 15.48 -4.62 -17.32
N PRO A 388 16.27 -5.38 -18.07
CA PRO A 388 17.28 -4.79 -18.96
C PRO A 388 16.67 -3.74 -19.89
N GLY A 389 17.32 -2.57 -20.01
CA GLY A 389 16.85 -1.49 -20.86
C GLY A 389 15.65 -0.72 -20.32
N GLN A 390 15.27 -0.93 -19.06
CA GLN A 390 14.21 -0.14 -18.40
C GLN A 390 14.80 0.78 -17.32
N PRO A 391 14.13 1.91 -16.99
CA PRO A 391 14.53 2.81 -15.93
C PRO A 391 14.72 2.11 -14.57
N VAL A 392 15.62 2.64 -13.74
CA VAL A 392 15.84 2.16 -12.36
C VAL A 392 14.89 2.78 -11.34
N ALA A 393 14.21 3.87 -11.72
CA ALA A 393 13.26 4.60 -10.89
C ALA A 393 12.25 5.36 -11.77
N ASP A 394 11.16 5.83 -11.14
CA ASP A 394 10.12 6.63 -11.79
C ASP A 394 9.81 7.88 -10.96
N VAL A 395 9.33 8.94 -11.63
CA VAL A 395 8.98 10.22 -11.00
C VAL A 395 7.77 10.11 -10.09
N ALA A 396 6.85 9.18 -10.36
CA ALA A 396 5.65 8.93 -9.55
C ALA A 396 5.98 8.49 -8.10
N GLY A 397 7.19 7.98 -7.86
CA GLY A 397 7.68 7.70 -6.52
C GLY A 397 8.00 8.95 -5.68
N GLY A 398 8.03 10.14 -6.31
CA GLY A 398 8.44 11.41 -5.70
C GLY A 398 9.95 11.64 -5.74
N LEU A 399 10.34 12.91 -5.62
CA LEU A 399 11.75 13.33 -5.76
C LEU A 399 12.71 12.64 -4.77
N PRO A 400 12.37 12.47 -3.47
CA PRO A 400 13.27 11.80 -2.53
C PRO A 400 13.61 10.36 -2.92
N ARG A 401 12.62 9.58 -3.37
CA ARG A 401 12.78 8.18 -3.80
C ARG A 401 13.55 8.10 -5.12
N LEU A 402 13.21 8.97 -6.06
CA LEU A 402 13.91 9.06 -7.35
C LEU A 402 15.41 9.32 -7.15
N VAL A 403 15.77 10.34 -6.38
CA VAL A 403 17.19 10.70 -6.14
C VAL A 403 17.93 9.58 -5.46
N ARG A 404 17.36 8.98 -4.41
CA ARG A 404 17.98 7.84 -3.72
C ARG A 404 18.26 6.67 -4.67
N ALA A 405 17.34 6.37 -5.58
CA ALA A 405 17.55 5.30 -6.56
C ALA A 405 18.60 5.66 -7.62
N LEU A 406 18.67 6.92 -8.06
CA LEU A 406 19.65 7.40 -9.05
C LEU A 406 21.09 7.41 -8.51
N VAL A 407 21.28 7.66 -7.20
CA VAL A 407 22.62 7.77 -6.60
C VAL A 407 23.08 6.48 -5.93
N ASP A 408 22.22 5.49 -5.74
CA ASP A 408 22.58 4.18 -5.18
C ASP A 408 23.23 3.31 -6.25
N THR A 409 24.56 3.27 -6.25
CA THR A 409 25.35 2.49 -7.22
C THR A 409 25.05 1.00 -7.16
N ALA A 410 24.83 0.45 -5.94
CA ALA A 410 24.52 -0.96 -5.77
C ALA A 410 23.18 -1.33 -6.43
N TRP A 411 22.18 -0.45 -6.36
CA TRP A 411 20.90 -0.63 -7.03
C TRP A 411 20.99 -0.46 -8.55
N ARG A 412 21.68 0.58 -9.01
CA ARG A 412 21.86 0.82 -10.45
C ARG A 412 22.55 -0.36 -11.15
N ASP A 413 23.58 -0.90 -10.52
CA ASP A 413 24.39 -1.98 -11.06
C ASP A 413 23.77 -3.38 -10.80
N ALA A 414 22.64 -3.43 -10.06
CA ALA A 414 21.99 -4.69 -9.73
C ALA A 414 21.50 -5.41 -11.00
N VAL A 415 21.92 -6.64 -11.16
CA VAL A 415 21.50 -7.53 -12.25
C VAL A 415 20.13 -8.14 -11.92
N ALA A 416 19.25 -8.24 -12.90
CA ALA A 416 17.97 -8.91 -12.76
C ALA A 416 18.12 -10.34 -12.20
N ALA A 417 17.19 -10.75 -11.36
CA ALA A 417 17.15 -12.09 -10.77
C ALA A 417 15.77 -12.74 -10.98
N ALA A 418 15.68 -14.04 -10.78
CA ALA A 418 14.38 -14.70 -10.66
C ALA A 418 13.73 -14.31 -9.32
N ALA A 419 12.39 -14.14 -9.31
CA ALA A 419 11.68 -13.90 -8.08
C ALA A 419 11.68 -15.16 -7.19
N PRO A 420 12.00 -15.03 -5.89
CA PRO A 420 12.12 -16.19 -4.97
C PRO A 420 10.78 -16.72 -4.48
N LEU A 421 9.78 -16.76 -5.30
CA LEU A 421 8.39 -17.11 -5.02
C LEU A 421 8.25 -18.27 -4.01
N PRO A 422 7.81 -18.04 -2.74
CA PRO A 422 7.67 -19.12 -1.76
C PRO A 422 6.64 -20.17 -2.20
N ALA A 423 6.88 -21.46 -1.95
CA ALA A 423 5.92 -22.53 -2.29
C ALA A 423 4.64 -22.45 -1.43
N ALA A 424 4.78 -22.01 -0.18
CA ALA A 424 3.65 -21.83 0.72
C ALA A 424 3.92 -20.62 1.64
N VAL A 425 2.86 -19.87 1.94
CA VAL A 425 2.82 -18.78 2.91
C VAL A 425 1.55 -18.93 3.72
N TRP A 426 1.66 -18.74 5.02
CA TRP A 426 0.52 -18.56 5.91
C TRP A 426 0.75 -17.32 6.75
N LEU A 427 -0.19 -16.38 6.69
CA LEU A 427 -0.19 -15.14 7.46
C LEU A 427 -1.36 -15.20 8.45
N PRO A 428 -1.12 -15.69 9.69
CA PRO A 428 -2.18 -15.95 10.65
C PRO A 428 -2.93 -14.70 11.11
N SER A 429 -2.29 -13.53 11.12
CA SER A 429 -2.91 -12.28 11.57
C SER A 429 -4.06 -11.81 10.67
N VAL A 430 -3.92 -12.03 9.36
CA VAL A 430 -4.93 -11.70 8.34
C VAL A 430 -5.58 -12.94 7.73
N GLN A 431 -5.23 -14.13 8.22
CA GLN A 431 -5.69 -15.43 7.75
C GLN A 431 -5.58 -15.60 6.22
N VAL A 432 -4.44 -15.23 5.65
CA VAL A 432 -4.16 -15.39 4.22
C VAL A 432 -3.22 -16.56 3.99
N LEU A 433 -3.67 -17.51 3.18
CA LEU A 433 -2.88 -18.63 2.64
C LEU A 433 -2.45 -18.27 1.21
N VAL A 434 -1.18 -18.50 0.86
CA VAL A 434 -0.72 -18.59 -0.53
C VAL A 434 -0.03 -19.94 -0.73
N ARG A 435 -0.42 -20.67 -1.76
CA ARG A 435 0.17 -21.96 -2.13
C ARG A 435 0.43 -22.00 -3.63
N ARG A 436 1.55 -22.56 -4.05
CA ARG A 436 1.89 -22.78 -5.45
C ARG A 436 2.53 -24.14 -5.70
N SER A 437 2.56 -24.55 -6.93
CA SER A 437 3.07 -25.85 -7.38
C SER A 437 4.55 -26.06 -7.03
N ALA A 438 5.39 -25.05 -7.24
CA ALA A 438 6.82 -25.11 -6.93
C ALA A 438 7.36 -23.78 -6.46
N ALA A 439 8.30 -23.80 -5.51
CA ALA A 439 9.04 -22.61 -5.11
C ALA A 439 9.88 -22.06 -6.27
N GLY A 440 9.97 -20.73 -6.37
CA GLY A 440 10.75 -20.03 -7.40
C GLY A 440 10.20 -20.15 -8.82
N SER A 441 8.99 -20.69 -9.01
CA SER A 441 8.39 -20.90 -10.31
C SER A 441 6.97 -20.36 -10.38
N VAL A 442 6.61 -19.82 -11.53
CA VAL A 442 5.22 -19.48 -11.87
C VAL A 442 4.51 -20.61 -12.61
N ALA A 443 5.25 -21.67 -13.04
CA ALA A 443 4.65 -22.80 -13.74
C ALA A 443 3.67 -23.53 -12.83
N GLY A 444 2.55 -23.96 -13.41
CA GLY A 444 1.46 -24.60 -12.70
C GLY A 444 0.53 -23.59 -12.01
N LEU A 445 -0.25 -24.12 -11.06
CA LEU A 445 -1.26 -23.34 -10.36
C LEU A 445 -0.70 -22.62 -9.13
N ALA A 446 -1.30 -21.49 -8.79
CA ALA A 446 -1.18 -20.85 -7.49
C ALA A 446 -2.59 -20.55 -6.93
N LEU A 447 -2.77 -20.81 -5.63
CA LEU A 447 -3.97 -20.52 -4.85
C LEU A 447 -3.64 -19.44 -3.82
N ALA A 448 -4.48 -18.43 -3.67
CA ALA A 448 -4.54 -17.65 -2.44
C ALA A 448 -5.96 -17.70 -1.87
N ALA A 449 -6.08 -17.83 -0.56
CA ALA A 449 -7.36 -17.91 0.14
C ALA A 449 -7.32 -17.04 1.40
N LYS A 450 -8.45 -16.42 1.74
CA LYS A 450 -8.59 -15.43 2.82
C LYS A 450 -9.67 -15.84 3.81
N GLY A 451 -9.34 -15.75 5.10
CA GLY A 451 -10.25 -15.70 6.23
C GLY A 451 -10.27 -14.28 6.84
N GLY A 452 -10.05 -14.15 8.15
CA GLY A 452 -9.92 -12.87 8.84
C GLY A 452 -11.22 -12.30 9.38
N THR A 453 -11.37 -10.98 9.34
CA THR A 453 -12.50 -10.24 9.89
C THR A 453 -12.99 -9.17 8.92
N ASN A 454 -14.28 -8.84 8.97
CA ASN A 454 -14.84 -7.71 8.21
C ASN A 454 -14.70 -6.36 8.96
N ASP A 455 -13.65 -6.21 9.78
CA ASP A 455 -13.26 -4.99 10.50
C ASP A 455 -11.82 -4.55 10.17
N GLU A 456 -11.23 -5.06 9.09
CA GLU A 456 -9.90 -4.66 8.63
C GLU A 456 -9.92 -3.23 8.04
N ASN A 457 -8.76 -2.57 8.04
CA ASN A 457 -8.62 -1.32 7.31
C ASN A 457 -8.83 -1.57 5.81
N HIS A 458 -9.50 -0.64 5.13
CA HIS A 458 -9.83 -0.81 3.70
C HIS A 458 -10.59 -2.09 3.36
N ASN A 459 -11.39 -2.60 4.30
CA ASN A 459 -12.07 -3.89 4.26
C ASN A 459 -12.97 -4.07 3.03
N HIS A 460 -12.98 -5.31 2.50
CA HIS A 460 -13.99 -5.87 1.61
C HIS A 460 -14.76 -6.97 2.36
N LYS A 461 -15.98 -7.32 1.90
CA LYS A 461 -16.73 -8.46 2.42
C LYS A 461 -16.27 -9.73 1.69
N ASP A 462 -15.05 -10.20 2.01
CA ASP A 462 -14.33 -11.20 1.23
C ASP A 462 -13.92 -12.47 2.03
N LEU A 463 -14.51 -12.67 3.21
CA LEU A 463 -14.19 -13.81 4.07
C LEU A 463 -14.53 -15.14 3.38
N GLY A 464 -13.57 -16.05 3.33
CA GLY A 464 -13.68 -17.32 2.61
C GLY A 464 -13.46 -17.18 1.09
N SER A 465 -13.13 -15.99 0.57
CA SER A 465 -12.79 -15.79 -0.83
C SER A 465 -11.45 -16.41 -1.17
N PHE A 466 -11.26 -16.70 -2.46
CA PHE A 466 -10.00 -17.19 -3.00
C PHE A 466 -9.81 -16.75 -4.44
N LEU A 467 -8.55 -16.75 -4.86
CA LEU A 467 -8.14 -16.55 -6.24
C LEU A 467 -7.24 -17.69 -6.71
N VAL A 468 -7.21 -17.92 -8.04
CA VAL A 468 -6.36 -18.94 -8.67
C VAL A 468 -5.61 -18.28 -9.83
N ALA A 469 -4.30 -18.48 -9.85
CA ALA A 469 -3.44 -18.06 -10.94
C ALA A 469 -2.81 -19.28 -11.65
N ALA A 470 -2.65 -19.18 -12.96
CA ALA A 470 -1.86 -20.08 -13.78
C ALA A 470 -0.74 -19.27 -14.46
N GLY A 471 0.49 -19.77 -14.42
CA GLY A 471 1.63 -19.04 -14.93
C GLY A 471 1.87 -17.67 -14.25
N GLY A 472 1.36 -17.48 -13.05
CA GLY A 472 1.37 -16.20 -12.31
C GLY A 472 0.21 -15.27 -12.63
N ARG A 473 -0.55 -15.50 -13.74
CA ARG A 473 -1.72 -14.73 -14.15
C ARG A 473 -2.97 -15.18 -13.39
N GLN A 474 -3.64 -14.27 -12.70
CA GLN A 474 -4.92 -14.58 -12.04
C GLN A 474 -6.03 -14.83 -13.07
N LEU A 475 -6.74 -15.93 -12.94
CA LEU A 475 -7.87 -16.35 -13.77
C LEU A 475 -9.18 -16.44 -12.98
N LEU A 476 -9.17 -17.02 -11.77
CA LEU A 476 -10.14 -16.70 -10.73
C LEU A 476 -9.54 -15.59 -9.89
N VAL A 477 -10.31 -14.52 -9.67
CA VAL A 477 -9.76 -13.24 -9.21
C VAL A 477 -10.48 -12.70 -7.98
N ASP A 478 -9.78 -11.90 -7.22
CA ASP A 478 -10.39 -10.87 -6.40
C ASP A 478 -10.54 -9.60 -7.26
N VAL A 479 -11.70 -8.94 -7.19
CA VAL A 479 -11.98 -7.76 -8.02
C VAL A 479 -11.03 -6.61 -7.70
N GLY A 480 -10.64 -6.47 -6.43
CA GLY A 480 -9.83 -5.38 -5.94
C GLY A 480 -10.59 -4.06 -5.85
N LYS A 481 -9.86 -2.95 -5.69
CA LYS A 481 -10.47 -1.64 -5.47
C LYS A 481 -10.77 -0.88 -6.76
N PRO A 482 -11.94 -0.24 -6.89
CA PRO A 482 -12.21 0.76 -7.91
C PRO A 482 -11.58 2.12 -7.55
N THR A 483 -11.74 3.10 -8.44
CA THR A 483 -11.37 4.50 -8.20
C THR A 483 -12.03 5.04 -6.94
N TYR A 484 -11.25 5.69 -6.09
CA TYR A 484 -11.74 6.25 -4.83
C TYR A 484 -12.63 7.49 -5.04
N THR A 485 -13.75 7.49 -4.33
CA THR A 485 -14.68 8.62 -4.23
C THR A 485 -15.03 8.89 -2.76
N ALA A 486 -15.83 9.91 -2.48
CA ALA A 486 -16.35 10.15 -1.13
C ALA A 486 -17.16 8.96 -0.59
N GLN A 487 -17.86 8.21 -1.47
CA GLN A 487 -18.61 7.01 -1.10
C GLN A 487 -17.71 5.91 -0.53
N THR A 488 -16.47 5.78 -1.04
CA THR A 488 -15.52 4.74 -0.62
C THR A 488 -15.23 4.79 0.88
N PHE A 489 -15.24 5.98 1.47
CA PHE A 489 -14.95 6.22 2.90
C PHE A 489 -16.20 6.60 3.72
N SER A 490 -17.40 6.26 3.22
CA SER A 490 -18.66 6.54 3.89
C SER A 490 -19.37 5.25 4.35
N ALA A 491 -20.47 5.38 5.09
CA ALA A 491 -21.34 4.26 5.43
C ALA A 491 -21.93 3.53 4.20
N GLU A 492 -21.86 4.15 3.02
CA GLU A 492 -22.32 3.60 1.75
C GLU A 492 -21.24 2.77 1.02
N ARG A 493 -20.03 2.53 1.66
CA ARG A 493 -18.93 1.77 1.07
C ARG A 493 -19.37 0.44 0.48
N TYR A 494 -20.15 -0.32 1.23
CA TYR A 494 -20.60 -1.66 0.81
C TYR A 494 -21.77 -1.66 -0.20
N ARG A 495 -22.18 -0.50 -0.72
CA ARG A 495 -22.98 -0.39 -1.95
C ARG A 495 -22.11 -0.40 -3.21
N ILE A 496 -20.80 -0.21 -3.07
CA ILE A 496 -19.84 -0.37 -4.16
C ILE A 496 -19.75 -1.86 -4.47
N ARG A 497 -20.01 -2.24 -5.72
CA ARG A 497 -20.13 -3.64 -6.14
C ARG A 497 -18.89 -4.47 -5.81
N ALA A 498 -17.70 -3.93 -6.01
CA ALA A 498 -16.43 -4.59 -5.71
C ALA A 498 -16.21 -4.89 -4.23
N MET A 499 -16.92 -4.21 -3.32
CA MET A 499 -16.82 -4.40 -1.87
C MET A 499 -17.80 -5.44 -1.31
N GLN A 500 -18.73 -5.95 -2.17
CA GLN A 500 -19.80 -6.86 -1.77
C GLN A 500 -19.34 -8.31 -1.83
N SER A 501 -19.75 -9.15 -0.86
CA SER A 501 -19.38 -10.57 -0.86
C SER A 501 -19.91 -11.34 -2.07
N GLY A 502 -20.98 -10.88 -2.70
CA GLY A 502 -21.48 -11.44 -3.94
C GLY A 502 -20.55 -11.25 -5.15
N TRP A 503 -19.53 -10.39 -5.06
CA TRP A 503 -18.50 -10.19 -6.08
C TRP A 503 -17.11 -10.63 -5.63
N HIS A 504 -17.06 -11.52 -4.64
CA HIS A 504 -15.90 -12.31 -4.27
C HIS A 504 -16.18 -13.80 -4.49
N SER A 505 -15.13 -14.63 -4.59
CA SER A 505 -15.27 -16.08 -4.73
C SER A 505 -15.68 -16.72 -3.40
N ALA A 506 -16.84 -16.33 -2.89
CA ALA A 506 -17.35 -16.66 -1.56
C ALA A 506 -18.74 -17.32 -1.62
N PRO A 507 -19.18 -18.05 -0.56
CA PRO A 507 -20.54 -18.55 -0.47
C PRO A 507 -21.53 -17.42 -0.13
N ALA A 508 -22.82 -17.69 -0.37
CA ALA A 508 -23.92 -16.82 0.02
C ALA A 508 -25.06 -17.69 0.61
N PRO A 509 -24.97 -18.06 1.88
CA PRO A 509 -26.03 -18.78 2.58
C PRO A 509 -27.35 -17.99 2.49
N TYR A 510 -28.44 -18.63 2.09
CA TYR A 510 -29.74 -17.98 1.82
C TYR A 510 -29.68 -16.77 0.86
N GLY A 511 -28.64 -16.66 0.04
CA GLY A 511 -28.36 -15.49 -0.80
C GLY A 511 -27.96 -14.22 -0.04
N LEU A 512 -27.57 -14.34 1.23
CA LEU A 512 -27.18 -13.22 2.08
C LEU A 512 -25.77 -12.71 1.73
N GLU A 513 -25.60 -11.40 1.89
CA GLU A 513 -24.29 -10.74 1.94
C GLU A 513 -23.65 -10.91 3.33
N GLN A 514 -22.32 -10.92 3.39
CA GLN A 514 -21.58 -10.88 4.66
C GLN A 514 -21.91 -9.58 5.42
N GLY A 515 -21.85 -9.66 6.75
CA GLY A 515 -21.99 -8.49 7.62
C GLY A 515 -20.72 -7.65 7.66
N GLU A 516 -20.78 -6.50 8.32
CA GLU A 516 -19.66 -5.56 8.48
C GLU A 516 -19.33 -5.34 9.96
N GLY A 517 -18.05 -5.07 10.23
CA GLY A 517 -17.54 -4.80 11.57
C GLY A 517 -17.06 -6.04 12.34
N PRO A 518 -16.57 -5.85 13.57
CA PRO A 518 -15.80 -6.86 14.32
C PRO A 518 -16.58 -8.11 14.73
N ALA A 519 -17.92 -8.07 14.66
CA ALA A 519 -18.76 -9.23 14.93
C ALA A 519 -18.75 -10.28 13.80
N PHE A 520 -18.27 -9.89 12.60
CA PHE A 520 -18.31 -10.76 11.43
C PHE A 520 -16.90 -11.26 11.09
N THR A 521 -16.65 -12.52 11.41
CA THR A 521 -15.31 -13.13 11.32
C THR A 521 -15.37 -14.53 10.74
N ALA A 522 -14.28 -14.95 10.10
CA ALA A 522 -14.01 -16.35 9.79
C ALA A 522 -13.21 -16.99 10.95
N GLN A 523 -13.54 -18.24 11.30
CA GLN A 523 -12.78 -18.99 12.27
C GLN A 523 -11.91 -20.05 11.56
N VAL A 524 -10.62 -20.05 11.82
CA VAL A 524 -9.71 -21.10 11.34
C VAL A 524 -9.94 -22.37 12.15
N ILE A 525 -10.39 -23.43 11.49
CA ILE A 525 -10.57 -24.76 12.08
C ILE A 525 -9.28 -25.58 11.92
N THR A 526 -8.69 -25.53 10.71
CA THR A 526 -7.40 -26.15 10.42
C THR A 526 -6.55 -25.13 9.70
N ALA A 527 -5.35 -24.86 10.22
CA ALA A 527 -4.36 -23.98 9.62
C ALA A 527 -3.28 -24.79 8.91
N PRO A 528 -2.66 -24.24 7.84
CA PRO A 528 -1.45 -24.82 7.26
C PRO A 528 -0.37 -24.96 8.33
N GLN A 529 0.32 -26.08 8.38
CA GLN A 529 1.44 -26.30 9.31
C GLN A 529 2.70 -25.59 8.76
N GLY A 530 3.12 -24.54 9.44
CA GLY A 530 4.43 -23.89 9.31
C GLY A 530 4.78 -23.27 7.95
N GLU A 531 5.75 -22.32 7.93
CA GLU A 531 6.53 -22.17 6.71
C GLU A 531 7.25 -23.49 6.47
N PRO A 532 7.05 -24.16 5.32
CA PRO A 532 7.82 -25.36 5.06
C PRO A 532 9.29 -24.91 4.98
N GLY A 533 10.10 -25.47 5.87
CA GLY A 533 11.52 -25.58 5.65
C GLY A 533 11.77 -26.17 4.26
N PRO A 534 13.00 -26.24 3.76
CA PRO A 534 13.28 -26.69 2.42
C PRO A 534 12.56 -28.02 2.17
N VAL A 535 11.47 -27.93 1.37
CA VAL A 535 10.65 -29.02 0.83
C VAL A 535 10.07 -29.98 1.89
N SER A 536 8.82 -29.72 2.32
CA SER A 536 7.96 -30.87 2.71
C SER A 536 7.90 -31.84 1.55
N PRO A 537 8.02 -33.16 1.80
CA PRO A 537 7.99 -34.16 0.74
C PRO A 537 6.75 -33.95 -0.13
N ALA A 538 6.92 -34.04 -1.43
CA ALA A 538 5.83 -34.07 -2.40
C ALA A 538 4.77 -35.06 -1.90
N GLY A 539 3.55 -34.57 -1.59
CA GLY A 539 2.44 -35.44 -1.19
C GLY A 539 1.55 -34.96 -0.04
N GLU A 540 1.95 -33.99 0.79
CA GLU A 540 1.02 -33.42 1.77
C GLU A 540 0.29 -32.22 1.16
N ALA A 541 -1.02 -32.40 0.89
CA ALA A 541 -1.91 -31.33 0.48
C ALA A 541 -1.92 -30.23 1.56
N ALA A 542 -1.60 -28.99 1.19
CA ALA A 542 -1.80 -27.87 2.10
C ALA A 542 -3.30 -27.76 2.38
N LEU A 543 -3.69 -27.78 3.66
CA LEU A 543 -5.08 -27.73 4.07
C LEU A 543 -5.33 -26.48 4.89
N LEU A 544 -6.28 -25.66 4.43
CA LEU A 544 -6.91 -24.60 5.22
C LEU A 544 -8.40 -24.92 5.34
N GLU A 545 -8.94 -24.94 6.55
CA GLU A 545 -10.38 -25.07 6.77
C GLU A 545 -10.89 -23.89 7.59
N LEU A 546 -11.91 -23.22 7.07
CA LEU A 546 -12.56 -22.06 7.66
C LEU A 546 -14.01 -22.37 8.01
N GLU A 547 -14.44 -21.95 9.21
CA GLU A 547 -15.86 -21.82 9.56
C GLU A 547 -16.30 -20.40 9.24
N LEU A 548 -17.24 -20.24 8.32
CA LEU A 548 -17.70 -18.97 7.77
C LEU A 548 -19.09 -18.54 8.26
N GLY A 549 -19.77 -19.36 9.08
CA GLY A 549 -21.08 -18.99 9.63
C GLY A 549 -21.07 -17.66 10.36
N GLY A 550 -19.95 -17.34 11.04
CA GLY A 550 -19.74 -16.05 11.70
C GLY A 550 -19.54 -14.85 10.77
N ALA A 551 -19.32 -15.07 9.48
CA ALA A 551 -19.21 -13.99 8.49
C ALA A 551 -20.57 -13.44 8.04
N TYR A 552 -21.64 -14.15 8.31
CA TYR A 552 -22.99 -13.85 7.83
C TYR A 552 -23.95 -13.60 9.00
N PRO A 553 -25.06 -12.86 8.80
CA PRO A 553 -26.11 -12.66 9.81
C PRO A 553 -27.00 -13.91 9.95
N LEU A 554 -26.39 -15.06 10.26
CA LEU A 554 -27.05 -16.34 10.46
C LEU A 554 -27.48 -16.51 11.92
N VAL A 555 -28.40 -17.46 12.18
CA VAL A 555 -28.80 -17.78 13.53
C VAL A 555 -27.75 -18.64 14.24
N ALA A 556 -27.71 -18.56 15.57
CA ALA A 556 -26.75 -19.32 16.37
C ALA A 556 -26.90 -20.83 16.12
N GLY A 557 -25.79 -21.48 15.78
CA GLY A 557 -25.73 -22.90 15.45
C GLY A 557 -25.72 -23.20 13.95
N ASP A 558 -26.00 -22.25 13.10
CA ASP A 558 -25.77 -22.38 11.67
C ASP A 558 -24.27 -22.37 11.38
N SER A 559 -23.86 -23.20 10.43
CA SER A 559 -22.45 -23.43 10.08
C SER A 559 -22.28 -23.53 8.58
N TRP A 560 -21.25 -22.88 8.08
CA TRP A 560 -20.78 -23.05 6.72
C TRP A 560 -19.26 -23.22 6.74
N ARG A 561 -18.76 -24.39 6.39
CA ARG A 561 -17.34 -24.71 6.38
C ARG A 561 -16.81 -24.76 4.97
N ARG A 562 -15.68 -24.12 4.74
CA ARG A 562 -14.93 -24.15 3.48
C ARG A 562 -13.55 -24.73 3.71
N THR A 563 -13.19 -25.73 2.90
CA THR A 563 -11.90 -26.42 2.96
C THR A 563 -11.17 -26.21 1.64
N PHE A 564 -9.92 -25.78 1.72
CA PHE A 564 -9.01 -25.62 0.58
C PHE A 564 -7.97 -26.72 0.57
N ARG A 565 -7.79 -27.40 -0.56
CA ARG A 565 -6.75 -28.40 -0.82
C ARG A 565 -6.01 -28.07 -2.08
N PHE A 566 -4.72 -28.37 -2.10
CA PHE A 566 -3.84 -28.18 -3.25
C PHE A 566 -3.00 -29.45 -3.44
N ASP A 567 -3.30 -30.20 -4.50
CA ASP A 567 -2.53 -31.37 -4.90
C ASP A 567 -1.53 -30.97 -5.98
N GLY A 568 -0.25 -30.83 -5.60
CA GLY A 568 0.82 -30.50 -6.54
C GLY A 568 1.22 -31.70 -7.42
N SER A 569 1.82 -31.45 -8.57
CA SER A 569 2.25 -32.43 -9.58
C SER A 569 3.31 -33.46 -9.13
N GLY A 570 3.66 -33.52 -7.85
CA GLY A 570 4.67 -34.41 -7.28
C GLY A 570 4.26 -35.86 -7.07
N SER A 571 2.98 -36.21 -7.14
CA SER A 571 2.51 -37.59 -7.02
C SER A 571 2.30 -38.23 -8.39
N ALA A 572 3.31 -38.96 -8.85
CA ALA A 572 3.22 -40.00 -9.89
C ALA A 572 2.32 -39.70 -11.11
N GLY A 573 2.52 -38.57 -11.81
CA GLY A 573 1.87 -38.32 -13.10
C GLY A 573 0.43 -37.79 -13.02
N GLY A 574 -0.01 -37.26 -11.88
CA GLY A 574 -1.31 -36.60 -11.71
C GLY A 574 -1.30 -35.16 -12.21
N THR A 575 -2.44 -34.70 -12.73
CA THR A 575 -2.70 -33.29 -13.08
C THR A 575 -2.74 -32.46 -11.80
N GLU A 576 -2.12 -31.28 -11.80
CA GLU A 576 -2.24 -30.33 -10.68
C GLU A 576 -3.68 -29.91 -10.47
N ARG A 577 -4.09 -29.87 -9.19
CA ARG A 577 -5.49 -29.71 -8.86
C ARG A 577 -5.66 -28.88 -7.60
N ILE A 578 -6.55 -27.91 -7.65
CA ILE A 578 -7.08 -27.20 -6.50
C ILE A 578 -8.51 -27.67 -6.27
N GLU A 579 -8.81 -28.02 -5.02
CA GLU A 579 -10.15 -28.40 -4.58
C GLU A 579 -10.62 -27.42 -3.50
N VAL A 580 -11.82 -26.86 -3.69
CA VAL A 580 -12.52 -26.01 -2.72
C VAL A 580 -13.83 -26.70 -2.39
N ALA A 581 -13.93 -27.21 -1.15
CA ALA A 581 -15.08 -27.95 -0.68
C ALA A 581 -15.85 -27.18 0.39
N ASP A 582 -17.11 -26.89 0.11
CA ASP A 582 -18.07 -26.28 1.03
C ASP A 582 -18.96 -27.34 1.68
N ARG A 583 -19.23 -27.19 2.97
CA ARG A 583 -20.19 -28.01 3.73
C ARG A 583 -20.98 -27.13 4.66
N TRP A 584 -22.28 -27.28 4.66
CA TRP A 584 -23.14 -26.47 5.52
C TRP A 584 -24.14 -27.31 6.33
N ARG A 585 -24.50 -26.73 7.45
CA ARG A 585 -25.62 -27.18 8.31
C ARG A 585 -26.32 -25.91 8.78
N LEU A 586 -27.54 -25.70 8.30
CA LEU A 586 -28.33 -24.50 8.54
C LEU A 586 -29.64 -24.88 9.24
N SER A 587 -30.24 -23.91 9.94
CA SER A 587 -31.47 -24.12 10.74
C SER A 587 -32.69 -24.39 9.88
N GLU A 588 -32.75 -23.76 8.70
CA GLU A 588 -33.87 -23.84 7.77
C GLU A 588 -33.43 -24.40 6.42
N ASP A 589 -34.38 -24.94 5.67
CA ASP A 589 -34.18 -25.29 4.28
C ASP A 589 -34.20 -24.04 3.41
N GLY A 590 -33.34 -23.97 2.39
CA GLY A 590 -33.26 -22.78 1.57
C GLY A 590 -32.41 -22.91 0.33
N ALA A 591 -32.46 -21.90 -0.51
CA ALA A 591 -31.56 -21.74 -1.65
C ALA A 591 -30.31 -20.96 -1.21
N HIS A 592 -29.16 -21.51 -1.59
CA HIS A 592 -27.85 -20.89 -1.31
C HIS A 592 -27.10 -20.73 -2.62
N ARG A 593 -26.03 -19.95 -2.61
CA ARG A 593 -25.16 -19.76 -3.77
C ARG A 593 -23.70 -19.91 -3.39
N VAL A 594 -22.92 -20.31 -4.38
CA VAL A 594 -21.46 -20.21 -4.34
C VAL A 594 -21.04 -19.41 -5.58
N HIS A 595 -20.24 -18.39 -5.36
CA HIS A 595 -19.76 -17.49 -6.40
C HIS A 595 -18.30 -17.78 -6.71
N LEU A 596 -17.93 -17.70 -8.00
CA LEU A 596 -16.54 -17.59 -8.46
C LEU A 596 -16.45 -16.40 -9.42
N ILE A 597 -15.40 -15.61 -9.27
CA ILE A 597 -15.19 -14.42 -10.12
C ILE A 597 -14.05 -14.72 -11.07
N ALA A 598 -14.33 -14.64 -12.36
CA ALA A 598 -13.39 -14.96 -13.45
C ALA A 598 -13.02 -13.71 -14.25
N ALA A 599 -11.73 -13.60 -14.62
CA ALA A 599 -11.21 -12.60 -15.54
C ALA A 599 -10.64 -13.27 -16.80
N GLY A 600 -11.04 -12.80 -17.98
CA GLY A 600 -10.69 -13.36 -19.28
C GLY A 600 -11.88 -13.88 -20.05
N GLU A 601 -11.61 -14.77 -21.01
CA GLU A 601 -12.64 -15.45 -21.78
C GLU A 601 -13.20 -16.64 -21.00
N VAL A 602 -14.50 -16.66 -20.77
CA VAL A 602 -15.22 -17.72 -20.03
C VAL A 602 -16.07 -18.51 -21.02
N THR A 603 -15.78 -19.80 -21.16
CA THR A 603 -16.45 -20.70 -22.12
C THR A 603 -17.10 -21.87 -21.37
N PRO A 604 -18.44 -21.89 -21.22
CA PRO A 604 -19.13 -23.02 -20.61
C PRO A 604 -19.29 -24.17 -21.66
N SER A 605 -19.11 -25.40 -21.19
CA SER A 605 -19.32 -26.62 -21.98
C SER A 605 -19.90 -27.72 -21.10
N GLY A 606 -21.22 -27.81 -21.03
CA GLY A 606 -21.91 -28.73 -20.11
C GLY A 606 -21.67 -28.35 -18.65
N ASP A 607 -21.11 -29.27 -17.88
CA ASP A 607 -20.72 -29.12 -16.49
C ASP A 607 -19.30 -28.55 -16.27
N VAL A 608 -18.60 -28.25 -17.37
CA VAL A 608 -17.26 -27.70 -17.37
C VAL A 608 -17.30 -26.21 -17.74
N VAL A 609 -16.53 -25.41 -17.06
CA VAL A 609 -16.25 -24.02 -17.44
C VAL A 609 -14.75 -23.86 -17.67
N GLU A 610 -14.37 -23.35 -18.83
CA GLU A 610 -12.98 -22.95 -19.11
C GLU A 610 -12.84 -21.44 -18.95
N VAL A 611 -11.74 -21.01 -18.33
CA VAL A 611 -11.35 -19.60 -18.22
C VAL A 611 -9.98 -19.44 -18.84
N ALA A 612 -9.83 -18.48 -19.76
CA ALA A 612 -8.61 -18.25 -20.51
C ALA A 612 -8.21 -16.76 -20.51
N ALA A 613 -6.94 -16.47 -20.25
CA ALA A 613 -6.34 -15.14 -20.39
C ALA A 613 -4.83 -15.25 -20.60
N ASP A 614 -4.27 -14.39 -21.47
CA ASP A 614 -2.84 -14.23 -21.70
C ASP A 614 -2.08 -15.56 -21.99
N GLY A 615 -2.77 -16.49 -22.67
CA GLY A 615 -2.20 -17.80 -23.04
C GLY A 615 -2.28 -18.88 -21.96
N HIS A 616 -2.83 -18.56 -20.78
CA HIS A 616 -3.08 -19.51 -19.69
C HIS A 616 -4.55 -19.89 -19.65
N ARG A 617 -4.83 -21.13 -19.27
CA ARG A 617 -6.19 -21.67 -19.20
C ARG A 617 -6.37 -22.54 -17.97
N ILE A 618 -7.54 -22.46 -17.36
CA ILE A 618 -8.00 -23.39 -16.31
C ILE A 618 -9.33 -23.99 -16.69
N ARG A 619 -9.56 -25.20 -16.19
CA ARG A 619 -10.84 -25.89 -16.21
C ARG A 619 -11.44 -25.89 -14.82
N ILE A 620 -12.73 -25.62 -14.73
CA ILE A 620 -13.51 -25.63 -13.50
C ILE A 620 -14.64 -26.64 -13.66
N THR A 621 -14.74 -27.56 -12.71
CA THR A 621 -15.90 -28.47 -12.54
C THR A 621 -16.43 -28.31 -11.14
N ALA A 622 -17.72 -28.58 -10.96
CA ALA A 622 -18.36 -28.48 -9.66
C ALA A 622 -19.42 -29.57 -9.47
N ASP A 623 -19.56 -30.09 -8.27
CA ASP A 623 -20.57 -31.07 -7.88
C ASP A 623 -21.14 -30.78 -6.48
N ASP A 624 -22.37 -31.27 -6.21
CA ASP A 624 -23.05 -31.17 -4.92
C ASP A 624 -22.91 -32.45 -4.06
N GLY A 625 -21.99 -33.32 -4.45
CA GLY A 625 -21.80 -34.64 -3.86
C GLY A 625 -22.71 -35.73 -4.44
N ASN A 626 -23.66 -35.39 -5.31
CA ASN A 626 -24.56 -36.33 -6.00
C ASN A 626 -24.48 -36.18 -7.54
N ALA A 627 -24.36 -34.96 -8.04
CA ALA A 627 -24.34 -34.66 -9.47
C ALA A 627 -23.50 -33.40 -9.76
N PRO A 628 -22.98 -33.27 -11.00
CA PRO A 628 -22.40 -32.02 -11.47
C PRO A 628 -23.40 -30.86 -11.38
N VAL A 629 -22.91 -29.70 -10.97
CA VAL A 629 -23.68 -28.46 -10.91
C VAL A 629 -23.20 -27.49 -11.97
N VAL A 630 -24.11 -27.04 -12.83
CA VAL A 630 -23.83 -26.09 -13.91
C VAL A 630 -24.07 -24.66 -13.41
N PRO A 631 -23.10 -23.74 -13.53
CA PRO A 631 -23.31 -22.35 -13.10
C PRO A 631 -24.14 -21.57 -14.11
N SER A 632 -24.89 -20.60 -13.62
CA SER A 632 -25.30 -19.45 -14.43
C SER A 632 -24.15 -18.42 -14.50
N LEU A 633 -24.08 -17.69 -15.63
CA LEU A 633 -23.03 -16.70 -15.86
C LEU A 633 -23.62 -15.29 -15.80
N GLU A 634 -23.00 -14.43 -14.99
CA GLU A 634 -23.36 -13.02 -14.90
C GLU A 634 -22.14 -12.17 -15.30
N VAL A 635 -22.30 -11.35 -16.34
CA VAL A 635 -21.24 -10.47 -16.84
C VAL A 635 -21.38 -9.09 -16.19
N TRP A 636 -20.27 -8.59 -15.70
CA TRP A 636 -20.12 -7.21 -15.28
C TRP A 636 -19.24 -6.48 -16.29
N GLU A 637 -19.86 -5.65 -17.13
CA GLU A 637 -19.14 -4.70 -17.98
C GLU A 637 -18.57 -3.60 -17.09
N LEU A 638 -17.25 -3.50 -17.10
CA LEU A 638 -16.52 -2.56 -16.25
C LEU A 638 -16.53 -1.16 -16.87
N ASP A 639 -16.77 -0.16 -16.06
CA ASP A 639 -16.75 1.26 -16.39
C ASP A 639 -15.72 2.06 -15.55
N ASP A 640 -15.15 1.43 -14.52
CA ASP A 640 -14.12 2.02 -13.69
C ASP A 640 -12.74 1.87 -14.34
N PRO A 641 -11.98 2.98 -14.52
CA PRO A 641 -10.70 2.96 -15.23
C PRO A 641 -9.61 2.14 -14.51
N GLU A 642 -9.60 2.09 -13.18
CA GLU A 642 -8.63 1.27 -12.43
C GLU A 642 -8.90 -0.23 -12.61
N LEU A 643 -10.17 -0.64 -12.55
CA LEU A 643 -10.55 -2.03 -12.79
C LEU A 643 -10.31 -2.46 -14.24
N ILE A 644 -10.64 -1.58 -15.20
CA ILE A 644 -10.39 -1.83 -16.64
C ILE A 644 -8.90 -2.02 -16.91
N ALA A 645 -8.05 -1.22 -16.31
CA ALA A 645 -6.60 -1.31 -16.50
C ALA A 645 -6.01 -2.65 -16.03
N VAL A 646 -6.65 -3.32 -15.06
CA VAL A 646 -6.22 -4.62 -14.53
C VAL A 646 -6.86 -5.79 -15.26
N TRP A 647 -8.20 -5.75 -15.40
CA TRP A 647 -8.99 -6.90 -15.82
C TRP A 647 -9.46 -6.84 -17.28
N GLY A 648 -9.31 -5.70 -17.95
CA GLY A 648 -9.95 -5.44 -19.24
C GLY A 648 -11.40 -4.99 -19.09
N PRO A 649 -12.23 -5.11 -20.14
CA PRO A 649 -13.55 -4.47 -20.18
C PRO A 649 -14.61 -5.16 -19.30
N ARG A 650 -14.37 -6.37 -18.81
CA ARG A 650 -15.41 -7.13 -18.10
C ARG A 650 -14.84 -8.16 -17.13
N LEU A 651 -15.65 -8.52 -16.13
CA LEU A 651 -15.52 -9.69 -15.27
C LEU A 651 -16.76 -10.58 -15.43
N THR A 652 -16.59 -11.89 -15.20
CA THR A 652 -17.69 -12.84 -15.24
C THR A 652 -17.82 -13.52 -13.87
N ARG A 653 -19.00 -13.46 -13.29
CA ARG A 653 -19.35 -14.21 -12.09
C ARG A 653 -20.02 -15.52 -12.48
N LEU A 654 -19.46 -16.64 -12.02
CA LEU A 654 -20.08 -17.96 -12.07
C LEU A 654 -20.92 -18.10 -10.81
N VAL A 655 -22.21 -18.37 -10.96
CA VAL A 655 -23.16 -18.51 -9.85
C VAL A 655 -23.66 -19.95 -9.84
N TYR A 656 -23.28 -20.70 -8.79
CA TYR A 656 -23.75 -22.06 -8.53
C TYR A 656 -24.89 -22.02 -7.53
N ASP A 657 -26.09 -22.38 -7.95
CA ASP A 657 -27.22 -22.53 -7.07
C ASP A 657 -27.16 -23.91 -6.37
N VAL A 658 -27.14 -23.90 -5.06
CA VAL A 658 -27.13 -25.08 -4.20
C VAL A 658 -28.25 -24.94 -3.17
N GLY A 659 -28.64 -26.02 -2.53
CA GLY A 659 -29.79 -25.98 -1.62
C GLY A 659 -29.72 -26.99 -0.50
N GLY A 660 -30.78 -26.96 0.30
CA GLY A 660 -30.96 -27.88 1.40
C GLY A 660 -30.42 -27.36 2.72
N ARG A 661 -31.00 -27.87 3.79
CA ARG A 661 -30.62 -27.54 5.16
C ARG A 661 -29.23 -28.07 5.53
N VAL A 662 -28.84 -29.20 4.96
CA VAL A 662 -27.52 -29.81 5.08
C VAL A 662 -27.07 -30.19 3.68
N GLY A 663 -25.84 -29.83 3.32
CA GLY A 663 -25.33 -30.14 2.00
C GLY A 663 -23.82 -29.99 1.91
N SER A 664 -23.32 -30.28 0.72
CA SER A 664 -21.93 -30.07 0.31
C SER A 664 -21.88 -29.58 -1.12
N PHE A 665 -20.81 -28.88 -1.43
CA PHE A 665 -20.50 -28.43 -2.78
C PHE A 665 -18.99 -28.41 -2.96
N THR A 666 -18.50 -28.98 -4.04
CA THR A 666 -17.06 -29.06 -4.32
C THR A 666 -16.76 -28.47 -5.67
N THR A 667 -15.82 -27.53 -5.71
CA THR A 667 -15.25 -26.99 -6.95
C THR A 667 -13.85 -27.57 -7.13
N VAL A 668 -13.56 -28.02 -8.34
CA VAL A 668 -12.24 -28.52 -8.76
C VAL A 668 -11.71 -27.64 -9.87
N ILE A 669 -10.48 -27.16 -9.72
CA ILE A 669 -9.79 -26.33 -10.68
C ILE A 669 -8.49 -27.03 -11.13
N GLU A 670 -8.32 -27.17 -12.44
CA GLU A 670 -7.16 -27.80 -13.07
C GLU A 670 -6.56 -26.88 -14.13
N GLU A 671 -5.24 -26.88 -14.29
CA GLU A 671 -4.57 -26.18 -15.40
C GLU A 671 -4.76 -26.97 -16.70
N LEU A 672 -5.06 -26.26 -17.79
CA LEU A 672 -5.08 -26.80 -19.13
C LEU A 672 -3.80 -26.41 -19.88
N SER A 673 -3.12 -27.42 -20.42
CA SER A 673 -1.91 -27.23 -21.25
C SER A 673 -2.18 -26.49 -22.55
#